data_9c110b1a1c55ba5af480f26f101758d6
#
_entry.id   9c110b1a1c55ba5af480f26f101758d6
#
_cell.length_a   1.000
_cell.length_b   1.000
_cell.length_c   1.000
_cell.angle_alpha   90.00
_cell.angle_beta   90.00
_cell.angle_gamma   90.00
#
_symmetry.space_group_name_H-M   'P 1'
#
loop_
_entity.id
_entity.type
_entity.pdbx_description
1 polymer ?
#
loop_
_entity_poly.entity_id
_entity_poly.type
_entity_poly.pdbx_seq_one_letter_code
_entity_poly.pdbx_strand_id
1 'polypeptide(L)'
;MRDRTKRRTGLALALLGIIMAADSAGTTEVVLDDFEQPGGWTTSFSDGATIELSQEAGENGMAMRVDFDLPKDGGYVIVRKDVEITLPENYAFSFQLRGEAPRNNVEFKLVDPSGKNVWWRVQRDFSFPVTWQPVTIRKTRIKLAWGAPPTPKHIGAIELAISTGNGGKGTVWIDDFRFEEREPASQYRRTAKVQASSSTPKHEPERVLDENPKTGWKSEPTPESQWLLIDFLRERDYGGLMIDWDRSDFAKSYRVETSDDGEKWTMAYVTASGKGGRDYVYMPDAESRYVRLQLEQSSRGQGYGIAAIAIQPLEFSDTPNEFFRAVAAQSPPGSYPKYFYDKQTYWTVVGVDGDEKNALLNEEGMLEVEKGGFSIEPFLFSDGKLIDWSTVRTTQTLDEGYLPIPSVRWETEGAALHVTAFANGSPNDSSNLYGVYRVENHRPERRKIILFLAIRPFQVDPPWQSLNMVGGVAPIHEIRFDAGAAWINREKPVVLLTPPERFGAASFEQGPITDFLREGMLPVRGGTSDRFGFASAAVQYSFDLAPGTEGEVVITVPFHPGDSYTPAAPDAASAVHERLEETRRLWKKRLAHVDFELPLGGERMARTIKSTLAYILVNRDGPRLQPGPRNYARSWIRDGALTSAALLQMGFTREPREFLEWYAPYQLPDGKVPCCVDRRGPDPVSEHDSNGQFVYGVAEIYRYTRDIGFVTEMWPRVVKAIEYLDNLRKRRTTDAYRAPAKLAFFGLLPESISHEGYASRPVHSYWDDFFALR
;
A
#
# COMPACT_ATOMS: atom_id res chain seq x y z
N MET A 1 70.35 14.70 25.79
CA MET A 1 70.24 13.76 26.91
C MET A 1 68.78 13.45 27.17
N ARG A 2 68.43 12.18 27.13
CA ARG A 2 67.14 11.52 27.39
C ARG A 2 66.09 11.67 26.32
N ASP A 3 65.98 10.84 25.42
CA ASP A 3 65.38 9.54 25.19
C ASP A 3 63.81 9.55 25.52
N ARG A 4 63.00 9.51 24.46
CA ARG A 4 61.56 9.18 24.51
C ARG A 4 61.27 8.07 23.52
N THR A 5 61.21 6.87 24.03
CA THR A 5 60.72 5.66 23.41
C THR A 5 59.26 5.83 22.95
N LYS A 6 59.02 5.75 21.65
CA LYS A 6 57.70 5.60 21.04
C LYS A 6 57.32 4.13 21.09
N ARG A 7 56.31 3.80 21.87
CA ARG A 7 55.56 2.53 21.74
C ARG A 7 54.73 2.56 20.46
N ARG A 8 55.10 1.72 19.52
CA ARG A 8 54.23 1.34 18.38
C ARG A 8 53.31 0.24 18.87
N THR A 9 51.99 0.53 18.94
CA THR A 9 50.91 -0.47 18.98
C THR A 9 50.72 -0.97 17.57
N GLY A 10 51.06 -2.21 17.31
CA GLY A 10 50.77 -2.88 16.04
C GLY A 10 49.29 -3.20 15.94
N LEU A 11 48.64 -2.67 14.92
CA LEU A 11 47.32 -3.11 14.46
C LEU A 11 47.55 -4.41 13.69
N ALA A 12 47.09 -5.54 14.25
CA ALA A 12 47.00 -6.79 13.51
C ALA A 12 45.87 -6.70 12.50
N LEU A 13 46.19 -6.56 11.21
CA LEU A 13 45.25 -6.85 10.13
C LEU A 13 44.97 -8.35 10.13
N ALA A 14 43.77 -8.73 10.51
CA ALA A 14 43.24 -10.06 10.22
C ALA A 14 42.89 -10.10 8.72
N LEU A 15 43.77 -10.72 7.91
CA LEU A 15 43.40 -11.14 6.56
C LEU A 15 42.35 -12.25 6.70
N LEU A 16 41.08 -11.94 6.41
CA LEU A 16 40.06 -12.97 6.16
C LEU A 16 40.47 -13.67 4.86
N GLY A 17 40.79 -14.96 4.95
CA GLY A 17 41.02 -15.81 3.79
C GLY A 17 39.74 -16.00 3.01
N ILE A 18 39.64 -15.43 1.82
CA ILE A 18 38.56 -15.67 0.86
C ILE A 18 38.83 -17.07 0.29
N ILE A 19 37.95 -18.03 0.63
CA ILE A 19 37.90 -19.33 -0.05
C ILE A 19 37.12 -19.14 -1.34
N MET A 20 37.81 -19.07 -2.47
CA MET A 20 37.21 -19.11 -3.79
C MET A 20 36.94 -20.57 -4.18
N ALA A 21 35.67 -20.97 -4.24
CA ALA A 21 35.27 -22.19 -4.93
C ALA A 21 34.87 -21.78 -6.37
N ALA A 22 35.62 -22.22 -7.35
CA ALA A 22 35.25 -22.07 -8.77
C ALA A 22 34.52 -23.31 -9.20
N ASP A 23 33.24 -23.19 -9.45
CA ASP A 23 32.43 -24.19 -10.15
C ASP A 23 32.43 -23.89 -11.67
N SER A 24 32.15 -24.88 -12.49
CA SER A 24 32.49 -24.97 -13.92
C SER A 24 31.68 -24.10 -14.89
N ALA A 25 31.14 -22.97 -14.43
CA ALA A 25 30.50 -21.93 -15.25
C ALA A 25 30.80 -20.56 -14.65
N GLY A 26 31.91 -19.95 -14.93
CA GLY A 26 32.26 -18.51 -14.85
C GLY A 26 31.70 -17.60 -13.74
N THR A 27 30.98 -18.10 -12.76
CA THR A 27 30.39 -17.33 -11.64
C THR A 27 31.28 -17.40 -10.41
N THR A 28 31.63 -16.24 -9.84
CA THR A 28 32.37 -16.17 -8.59
C THR A 28 31.38 -15.97 -7.44
N GLU A 29 31.25 -16.99 -6.59
CA GLU A 29 30.43 -16.95 -5.39
C GLU A 29 31.31 -16.71 -4.16
N VAL A 30 30.85 -15.81 -3.27
CA VAL A 30 31.56 -15.46 -2.03
C VAL A 30 30.56 -15.62 -0.86
N VAL A 31 30.91 -16.45 0.11
CA VAL A 31 30.17 -16.55 1.38
C VAL A 31 30.45 -15.27 2.18
N LEU A 32 29.42 -14.48 2.44
CA LEU A 32 29.49 -13.27 3.25
C LEU A 32 29.35 -13.59 4.74
N ASP A 33 28.52 -14.59 5.07
CA ASP A 33 28.35 -15.12 6.42
C ASP A 33 27.72 -16.52 6.37
N ASP A 34 28.38 -17.48 7.00
CA ASP A 34 27.86 -18.83 7.22
C ASP A 34 27.23 -19.00 8.63
N PHE A 35 27.26 -17.93 9.42
CA PHE A 35 26.75 -17.85 10.80
C PHE A 35 27.33 -18.86 11.79
N GLU A 36 28.41 -19.54 11.45
CA GLU A 36 29.10 -20.48 12.36
C GLU A 36 29.84 -19.75 13.49
N GLN A 37 30.18 -18.48 13.29
CA GLN A 37 30.81 -17.63 14.30
C GLN A 37 29.81 -16.56 14.77
N PRO A 38 29.62 -16.39 16.11
CA PRO A 38 28.75 -15.33 16.60
C PRO A 38 29.32 -13.94 16.35
N GLY A 39 28.47 -13.00 15.94
CA GLY A 39 28.82 -11.58 15.80
C GLY A 39 28.91 -11.08 14.36
N GLY A 40 29.37 -9.84 14.21
CA GLY A 40 29.45 -9.18 12.89
C GLY A 40 28.17 -8.50 12.43
N TRP A 41 27.04 -8.72 13.15
CA TRP A 41 25.75 -8.05 12.90
C TRP A 41 25.40 -7.12 14.08
N THR A 42 24.87 -5.97 13.74
CA THR A 42 24.34 -4.98 14.69
C THR A 42 22.85 -4.77 14.48
N THR A 43 22.17 -4.28 15.52
CA THR A 43 20.72 -4.06 15.46
C THR A 43 20.36 -2.60 15.61
N SER A 44 19.29 -2.17 14.96
CA SER A 44 18.58 -0.92 15.25
C SER A 44 17.08 -1.12 15.10
N PHE A 45 16.28 -0.29 15.78
CA PHE A 45 14.83 -0.41 15.79
C PHE A 45 14.17 0.93 16.11
N SER A 46 12.91 1.06 15.72
CA SER A 46 12.08 2.22 16.03
C SER A 46 11.51 2.15 17.46
N ASP A 47 11.02 3.28 17.98
CA ASP A 47 10.33 3.34 19.25
C ASP A 47 9.15 2.37 19.31
N GLY A 48 9.02 1.65 20.42
CA GLY A 48 7.99 0.63 20.62
C GLY A 48 8.26 -0.72 19.96
N ALA A 49 9.26 -0.85 19.10
CA ALA A 49 9.73 -2.12 18.57
C ALA A 49 10.81 -2.72 19.46
N THR A 50 10.98 -4.03 19.38
CA THR A 50 12.10 -4.75 20.05
C THR A 50 12.75 -5.72 19.08
N ILE A 51 14.05 -5.96 19.24
CA ILE A 51 14.79 -6.94 18.48
C ILE A 51 15.87 -7.60 19.36
N GLU A 52 16.00 -8.91 19.23
CA GLU A 52 17.07 -9.69 19.88
C GLU A 52 17.71 -10.60 18.82
N LEU A 53 19.04 -10.68 18.83
CA LEU A 53 19.80 -11.60 17.98
C LEU A 53 20.35 -12.75 18.82
N SER A 54 20.22 -13.96 18.31
CA SER A 54 20.83 -15.17 18.86
C SER A 54 21.25 -16.11 17.72
N GLN A 55 21.91 -17.21 18.07
CA GLN A 55 22.21 -18.29 17.11
C GLN A 55 21.38 -19.52 17.47
N GLU A 56 20.93 -20.23 16.45
CA GLU A 56 20.20 -21.48 16.57
C GLU A 56 20.60 -22.42 15.42
N ALA A 57 20.28 -23.71 15.51
CA ALA A 57 20.53 -24.66 14.43
C ALA A 57 19.86 -24.22 13.13
N GLY A 58 20.63 -24.08 12.06
CA GLY A 58 20.24 -23.62 10.74
C GLY A 58 19.88 -24.74 9.78
N GLU A 59 19.80 -24.38 8.47
CA GLU A 59 19.71 -25.35 7.38
C GLU A 59 21.05 -26.11 7.25
N ASN A 60 22.16 -25.35 7.29
CA ASN A 60 23.53 -25.88 7.22
C ASN A 60 24.32 -25.34 8.42
N GLY A 61 24.38 -26.08 9.54
CA GLY A 61 25.11 -25.64 10.72
C GLY A 61 24.31 -24.67 11.60
N MET A 62 24.84 -23.47 11.83
CA MET A 62 24.19 -22.44 12.66
C MET A 62 23.58 -21.36 11.79
N ALA A 63 22.46 -20.78 12.24
CA ALA A 63 21.75 -19.68 11.62
C ALA A 63 21.64 -18.48 12.58
N MET A 64 21.54 -17.29 12.05
CA MET A 64 21.14 -16.10 12.79
C MET A 64 19.64 -16.16 13.08
N ARG A 65 19.27 -16.15 14.34
CA ARG A 65 17.90 -16.03 14.82
C ARG A 65 17.62 -14.58 15.21
N VAL A 66 16.53 -14.03 14.67
CA VAL A 66 16.04 -12.68 14.91
C VAL A 66 14.67 -12.76 15.56
N ASP A 67 14.58 -12.52 16.86
CA ASP A 67 13.32 -12.37 17.58
C ASP A 67 12.93 -10.89 17.59
N PHE A 68 11.69 -10.58 17.22
CA PHE A 68 11.21 -9.20 17.16
C PHE A 68 9.78 -9.05 17.65
N ASP A 69 9.43 -7.81 18.05
CA ASP A 69 8.05 -7.38 18.29
C ASP A 69 7.85 -6.03 17.63
N LEU A 70 6.91 -5.95 16.70
CA LEU A 70 6.59 -4.73 15.95
C LEU A 70 5.24 -4.19 16.38
N PRO A 71 5.12 -2.88 16.69
CA PRO A 71 3.84 -2.24 16.91
C PRO A 71 2.95 -2.40 15.67
N LYS A 72 1.64 -2.63 15.86
CA LYS A 72 0.67 -2.76 14.75
C LYS A 72 0.55 -1.48 13.91
N ASP A 73 0.94 -0.37 14.48
CA ASP A 73 0.68 0.98 13.97
C ASP A 73 1.85 1.57 13.18
N GLY A 74 2.95 0.84 13.07
CA GLY A 74 4.16 1.27 12.37
C GLY A 74 5.41 1.10 13.24
N GLY A 75 6.48 0.71 12.59
CA GLY A 75 7.77 0.49 13.22
C GLY A 75 8.67 -0.35 12.31
N TYR A 76 9.92 -0.51 12.73
CA TYR A 76 10.87 -1.37 12.03
C TYR A 76 11.91 -1.94 13.00
N VAL A 77 12.47 -3.06 12.59
CA VAL A 77 13.70 -3.63 13.14
C VAL A 77 14.68 -3.86 12.01
N ILE A 78 15.96 -3.67 12.26
CA ILE A 78 17.03 -3.80 11.26
C ILE A 78 18.16 -4.64 11.85
N VAL A 79 18.67 -5.59 11.07
CA VAL A 79 19.96 -6.21 11.27
C VAL A 79 20.91 -5.73 10.20
N ARG A 80 22.14 -5.31 10.58
CA ARG A 80 23.12 -4.70 9.71
C ARG A 80 24.47 -5.39 9.82
N LYS A 81 25.08 -5.66 8.66
CA LYS A 81 26.44 -6.13 8.52
C LYS A 81 27.25 -5.11 7.73
N ASP A 82 28.36 -4.64 8.33
CA ASP A 82 29.33 -3.81 7.60
C ASP A 82 30.13 -4.70 6.66
N VAL A 83 30.25 -4.25 5.42
CA VAL A 83 30.97 -4.94 4.34
C VAL A 83 31.75 -3.91 3.52
N GLU A 84 32.69 -4.37 2.68
CA GLU A 84 33.34 -3.54 1.69
C GLU A 84 33.34 -4.29 0.34
N ILE A 85 32.31 -4.02 -0.49
CA ILE A 85 32.10 -4.74 -1.74
C ILE A 85 32.03 -3.75 -2.91
N THR A 86 32.87 -3.98 -3.92
CA THR A 86 32.73 -3.34 -5.23
C THR A 86 31.84 -4.22 -6.10
N LEU A 87 30.72 -3.67 -6.55
CA LEU A 87 29.70 -4.41 -7.27
C LEU A 87 30.03 -4.51 -8.77
N PRO A 88 29.98 -5.73 -9.36
CA PRO A 88 30.17 -5.94 -10.79
C PRO A 88 28.97 -5.43 -11.61
N GLU A 89 29.03 -5.60 -12.93
CA GLU A 89 27.94 -5.18 -13.81
C GLU A 89 26.62 -5.95 -13.53
N ASN A 90 26.71 -7.23 -13.18
CA ASN A 90 25.57 -8.04 -12.77
C ASN A 90 25.92 -8.88 -11.54
N TYR A 91 24.99 -9.01 -10.61
CA TYR A 91 25.21 -9.70 -9.34
C TYR A 91 23.89 -10.12 -8.69
N ALA A 92 23.99 -11.01 -7.72
CA ALA A 92 22.91 -11.37 -6.81
C ALA A 92 23.44 -11.53 -5.38
N PHE A 93 22.53 -11.40 -4.40
CA PHE A 93 22.72 -11.86 -3.04
C PHE A 93 21.76 -13.00 -2.77
N SER A 94 22.19 -14.01 -2.04
CA SER A 94 21.33 -15.13 -1.67
C SER A 94 21.51 -15.50 -0.20
N PHE A 95 20.45 -16.05 0.39
CA PHE A 95 20.45 -16.60 1.74
C PHE A 95 19.28 -17.57 1.93
N GLN A 96 19.39 -18.45 2.91
CA GLN A 96 18.28 -19.28 3.35
C GLN A 96 17.43 -18.51 4.37
N LEU A 97 16.12 -18.61 4.25
CA LEU A 97 15.16 -17.92 5.12
C LEU A 97 14.11 -18.89 5.65
N ARG A 98 13.85 -18.83 6.95
CA ARG A 98 12.71 -19.43 7.62
C ARG A 98 12.09 -18.41 8.56
N GLY A 99 10.79 -18.46 8.82
CA GLY A 99 10.16 -17.54 9.75
C GLY A 99 8.82 -18.03 10.28
N GLU A 100 8.60 -17.73 11.55
CA GLU A 100 7.36 -17.90 12.29
C GLU A 100 6.89 -16.52 12.74
N ALA A 101 6.30 -15.76 11.81
CA ALA A 101 5.96 -14.36 12.02
C ALA A 101 4.68 -13.99 11.24
N PRO A 102 3.93 -12.97 11.72
CA PRO A 102 2.85 -12.37 10.96
C PRO A 102 3.39 -11.77 9.65
N ARG A 103 2.51 -11.56 8.67
CA ARG A 103 2.88 -10.85 7.45
C ARG A 103 3.35 -9.44 7.77
N ASN A 104 4.54 -9.10 7.28
CA ASN A 104 5.17 -7.80 7.46
C ASN A 104 5.91 -7.43 6.17
N ASN A 105 6.48 -6.24 6.09
CA ASN A 105 7.31 -5.87 4.95
C ASN A 105 8.75 -6.27 5.21
N VAL A 106 9.43 -6.81 4.21
CA VAL A 106 10.86 -7.17 4.27
C VAL A 106 11.63 -6.27 3.32
N GLU A 107 12.72 -5.70 3.81
CA GLU A 107 13.55 -4.77 3.05
C GLU A 107 15.01 -5.25 3.09
N PHE A 108 15.58 -5.44 1.91
CA PHE A 108 17.01 -5.66 1.74
C PHE A 108 17.65 -4.37 1.26
N LYS A 109 18.66 -3.87 1.96
CA LYS A 109 19.29 -2.59 1.65
C LYS A 109 20.78 -2.72 1.42
N LEU A 110 21.27 -2.00 0.42
CA LEU A 110 22.67 -1.74 0.17
C LEU A 110 22.96 -0.29 0.55
N VAL A 111 23.92 -0.08 1.44
CA VAL A 111 24.29 1.24 1.96
C VAL A 111 25.70 1.57 1.50
N ASP A 112 25.92 2.76 0.96
CA ASP A 112 27.25 3.20 0.57
C ASP A 112 28.15 3.48 1.80
N PRO A 113 29.48 3.58 1.65
CA PRO A 113 30.38 3.83 2.77
C PRO A 113 30.12 5.16 3.51
N SER A 114 29.47 6.12 2.87
CA SER A 114 29.10 7.39 3.51
C SER A 114 27.80 7.31 4.33
N GLY A 115 27.00 6.26 4.16
CA GLY A 115 25.68 6.10 4.77
C GLY A 115 24.60 7.02 4.17
N LYS A 116 24.93 7.79 3.12
CA LYS A 116 24.00 8.79 2.54
C LYS A 116 23.22 8.26 1.36
N ASN A 117 23.69 7.21 0.71
CA ASN A 117 23.06 6.61 -0.46
C ASN A 117 22.63 5.18 -0.12
N VAL A 118 21.39 4.88 -0.38
CA VAL A 118 20.81 3.57 -0.11
C VAL A 118 20.01 3.08 -1.31
N TRP A 119 20.23 1.84 -1.65
CA TRP A 119 19.46 1.11 -2.66
C TRP A 119 18.81 -0.07 -1.97
N TRP A 120 17.58 -0.39 -2.36
CA TRP A 120 16.81 -1.42 -1.69
C TRP A 120 15.95 -2.26 -2.63
N ARG A 121 15.60 -3.45 -2.15
CA ARG A 121 14.46 -4.22 -2.57
C ARG A 121 13.47 -4.27 -1.41
N VAL A 122 12.21 -3.92 -1.66
CA VAL A 122 11.13 -3.99 -0.66
C VAL A 122 10.11 -5.02 -1.12
N GLN A 123 9.80 -5.97 -0.25
CA GLN A 123 8.69 -6.92 -0.42
C GLN A 123 7.63 -6.62 0.64
N ARG A 124 6.50 -6.07 0.19
CA ARG A 124 5.38 -5.74 1.06
C ARG A 124 4.50 -6.95 1.29
N ASP A 125 3.79 -6.98 2.42
CA ASP A 125 2.88 -8.08 2.80
C ASP A 125 3.55 -9.46 2.68
N PHE A 126 4.82 -9.53 3.07
CA PHE A 126 5.63 -10.74 2.93
C PHE A 126 5.15 -11.83 3.89
N SER A 127 4.89 -13.02 3.37
CA SER A 127 4.58 -14.22 4.15
C SER A 127 5.85 -15.00 4.39
N PHE A 128 6.29 -15.05 5.64
CA PHE A 128 7.50 -15.77 6.00
C PHE A 128 7.31 -17.28 5.81
N PRO A 129 8.25 -17.96 5.13
CA PRO A 129 8.16 -19.41 4.94
C PRO A 129 8.42 -20.14 6.25
N VAL A 130 7.57 -21.11 6.62
CA VAL A 130 7.71 -21.89 7.84
C VAL A 130 8.78 -23.00 7.75
N THR A 131 9.25 -23.28 6.54
CA THR A 131 10.38 -24.16 6.24
C THR A 131 11.46 -23.36 5.54
N TRP A 132 12.71 -23.81 5.63
CA TRP A 132 13.82 -23.17 4.93
C TRP A 132 13.55 -23.03 3.45
N GLN A 133 13.75 -21.81 2.92
CA GLN A 133 13.60 -21.48 1.51
C GLN A 133 14.75 -20.56 1.06
N PRO A 134 15.32 -20.80 -0.12
CA PRO A 134 16.31 -19.91 -0.68
C PRO A 134 15.66 -18.58 -1.10
N VAL A 135 16.29 -17.48 -0.75
CA VAL A 135 15.92 -16.13 -1.19
C VAL A 135 17.07 -15.59 -2.03
N THR A 136 16.80 -15.21 -3.27
CA THR A 136 17.78 -14.58 -4.17
C THR A 136 17.34 -13.15 -4.46
N ILE A 137 18.26 -12.20 -4.28
CA ILE A 137 18.05 -10.77 -4.51
C ILE A 137 19.00 -10.31 -5.61
N ARG A 138 18.45 -10.17 -6.81
CA ARG A 138 19.20 -9.79 -8.01
C ARG A 138 19.35 -8.29 -8.13
N LYS A 139 20.43 -7.84 -8.78
CA LYS A 139 20.67 -6.43 -9.09
C LYS A 139 19.44 -5.75 -9.72
N THR A 140 18.75 -6.43 -10.64
CA THR A 140 17.57 -5.92 -11.35
C THR A 140 16.41 -5.55 -10.42
N ARG A 141 16.37 -6.12 -9.21
CA ARG A 141 15.36 -5.85 -8.17
C ARG A 141 15.76 -4.79 -7.17
N ILE A 142 17.02 -4.32 -7.21
CA ILE A 142 17.55 -3.32 -6.28
C ILE A 142 17.42 -1.95 -6.92
N LYS A 143 16.60 -1.08 -6.33
CA LYS A 143 16.30 0.27 -6.80
C LYS A 143 16.85 1.32 -5.83
N LEU A 144 17.11 2.52 -6.33
CA LEU A 144 17.50 3.64 -5.46
C LEU A 144 16.34 3.94 -4.48
N ALA A 145 16.67 3.89 -3.17
CA ALA A 145 15.76 4.30 -2.11
C ALA A 145 15.88 5.81 -1.86
N TRP A 146 17.10 6.29 -1.61
CA TRP A 146 17.41 7.71 -1.48
C TRP A 146 18.90 7.96 -1.77
N GLY A 147 19.22 9.21 -2.08
CA GLY A 147 20.58 9.63 -2.44
C GLY A 147 20.82 9.68 -3.94
N ALA A 148 22.06 9.44 -4.36
CA ALA A 148 22.52 9.34 -5.74
C ALA A 148 23.85 8.55 -5.77
N PRO A 149 24.17 7.81 -6.82
CA PRO A 149 23.58 7.68 -8.15
C PRO A 149 22.47 6.61 -8.21
N PRO A 150 21.76 6.43 -9.36
CA PRO A 150 20.66 5.48 -9.49
C PRO A 150 21.06 4.01 -9.28
N THR A 151 22.33 3.65 -9.53
CA THR A 151 22.86 2.30 -9.33
C THR A 151 24.06 2.29 -8.38
N PRO A 152 24.13 1.34 -7.43
CA PRO A 152 25.27 1.21 -6.54
C PRO A 152 26.50 0.71 -7.30
N LYS A 153 27.69 1.17 -6.91
CA LYS A 153 28.99 0.68 -7.41
C LYS A 153 29.87 0.15 -6.29
N HIS A 154 29.73 0.71 -5.11
CA HIS A 154 30.50 0.34 -3.95
C HIS A 154 29.62 0.46 -2.72
N ILE A 155 29.58 -0.56 -1.87
CA ILE A 155 28.75 -0.62 -0.67
C ILE A 155 29.63 -0.83 0.56
N GLY A 156 29.23 -0.16 1.65
CA GLY A 156 29.88 -0.24 2.96
C GLY A 156 29.06 -1.05 3.97
N ALA A 157 27.77 -1.32 3.69
CA ALA A 157 26.95 -2.18 4.54
C ALA A 157 25.78 -2.80 3.79
N ILE A 158 25.29 -3.91 4.37
CA ILE A 158 24.07 -4.58 3.99
C ILE A 158 23.13 -4.55 5.19
N GLU A 159 21.84 -4.23 4.95
CA GLU A 159 20.81 -4.25 5.98
C GLU A 159 19.64 -5.14 5.55
N LEU A 160 19.16 -5.96 6.49
CA LEU A 160 17.90 -6.65 6.39
C LEU A 160 16.94 -6.01 7.41
N ALA A 161 15.83 -5.45 6.94
CA ALA A 161 14.87 -4.81 7.78
C ALA A 161 13.50 -5.50 7.67
N ILE A 162 12.79 -5.53 8.80
CA ILE A 162 11.38 -5.91 8.84
C ILE A 162 10.63 -4.69 9.33
N SER A 163 9.71 -4.18 8.51
CA SER A 163 8.87 -3.05 8.86
C SER A 163 7.41 -3.46 8.92
N THR A 164 6.62 -2.74 9.71
CA THR A 164 5.24 -3.12 10.03
C THR A 164 4.38 -3.26 8.78
N GLY A 165 3.82 -4.48 8.61
CA GLY A 165 2.61 -4.75 7.86
C GLY A 165 1.49 -5.01 8.86
N ASN A 166 1.36 -6.27 9.33
CA ASN A 166 0.41 -6.61 10.40
C ASN A 166 0.98 -6.36 11.81
N GLY A 167 2.29 -6.07 11.92
CA GLY A 167 2.97 -5.95 13.22
C GLY A 167 3.06 -7.27 13.97
N GLY A 168 3.21 -7.18 15.30
CA GLY A 168 3.21 -8.34 16.21
C GLY A 168 4.56 -9.02 16.38
N LYS A 169 4.56 -10.06 17.21
CA LYS A 169 5.74 -10.85 17.54
C LYS A 169 6.05 -11.85 16.46
N GLY A 170 7.32 -12.02 16.15
CA GLY A 170 7.79 -13.01 15.20
C GLY A 170 9.24 -13.41 15.43
N THR A 171 9.60 -14.55 14.87
CA THR A 171 10.97 -15.05 14.80
C THR A 171 11.32 -15.36 13.35
N VAL A 172 12.49 -14.92 12.93
CA VAL A 172 13.03 -15.17 11.59
C VAL A 172 14.44 -15.74 11.72
N TRP A 173 14.75 -16.75 10.90
CA TRP A 173 16.07 -17.36 10.84
C TRP A 173 16.67 -17.10 9.45
N ILE A 174 17.95 -16.73 9.42
CA ILE A 174 18.72 -16.45 8.23
C ILE A 174 19.99 -17.27 8.26
N ASP A 175 20.27 -17.99 7.18
CA ASP A 175 21.44 -18.85 7.05
C ASP A 175 22.09 -18.70 5.67
N ASP A 176 23.38 -19.05 5.58
CA ASP A 176 24.15 -19.16 4.34
C ASP A 176 24.05 -17.91 3.44
N PHE A 177 24.51 -16.77 3.96
CA PHE A 177 24.43 -15.49 3.25
C PHE A 177 25.58 -15.32 2.26
N ARG A 178 25.26 -15.18 0.97
CA ARG A 178 26.21 -15.20 -0.15
C ARG A 178 26.06 -14.00 -1.07
N PHE A 179 27.16 -13.70 -1.76
CA PHE A 179 27.23 -12.77 -2.88
C PHE A 179 27.73 -13.52 -4.12
N GLU A 180 27.04 -13.33 -5.23
CA GLU A 180 27.33 -13.97 -6.52
C GLU A 180 27.57 -12.91 -7.58
N GLU A 181 28.72 -12.99 -8.29
CA GLU A 181 28.95 -12.27 -9.53
C GLU A 181 28.32 -13.07 -10.69
N ARG A 182 27.49 -12.41 -11.49
CA ARG A 182 26.72 -13.03 -12.58
C ARG A 182 27.13 -12.46 -13.94
N GLU A 183 26.91 -13.23 -14.99
CA GLU A 183 27.16 -12.79 -16.36
C GLU A 183 26.38 -11.50 -16.70
N PRO A 184 26.97 -10.55 -17.44
CA PRO A 184 26.29 -9.33 -17.86
C PRO A 184 25.06 -9.61 -18.73
N ALA A 185 23.96 -8.89 -18.44
CA ALA A 185 22.68 -9.05 -19.14
C ALA A 185 22.74 -8.70 -20.65
N SER A 186 23.74 -7.96 -21.09
CA SER A 186 23.95 -7.58 -22.50
C SER A 186 24.12 -8.77 -23.47
N GLN A 187 24.35 -9.96 -22.96
CA GLN A 187 24.48 -11.19 -23.76
C GLN A 187 23.15 -11.90 -24.07
N TYR A 188 21.98 -11.37 -23.62
CA TYR A 188 20.66 -12.04 -23.66
C TYR A 188 19.89 -11.96 -25.01
N ARG A 189 20.54 -11.88 -26.17
CA ARG A 189 19.85 -11.74 -27.47
C ARG A 189 19.61 -13.06 -28.23
N ARG A 190 19.33 -14.17 -27.58
CA ARG A 190 18.95 -15.42 -28.29
C ARG A 190 17.44 -15.63 -28.26
N THR A 191 16.86 -15.96 -29.41
CA THR A 191 15.44 -16.33 -29.54
C THR A 191 15.19 -17.63 -28.79
N ALA A 192 14.18 -17.67 -27.91
CA ALA A 192 13.78 -18.87 -27.21
C ALA A 192 13.36 -19.98 -28.22
N LYS A 193 13.57 -21.24 -27.85
CA LYS A 193 13.04 -22.38 -28.59
C LYS A 193 11.73 -22.84 -27.98
N VAL A 194 10.79 -23.27 -28.82
CA VAL A 194 9.49 -23.75 -28.34
C VAL A 194 9.31 -25.21 -28.83
N GLN A 195 8.82 -26.05 -27.94
CA GLN A 195 8.48 -27.44 -28.21
C GLN A 195 7.09 -27.74 -27.68
N ALA A 196 6.43 -28.73 -28.23
CA ALA A 196 5.13 -29.18 -27.73
C ALA A 196 5.02 -30.72 -27.86
N SER A 197 4.10 -31.30 -27.10
CA SER A 197 3.79 -32.73 -27.13
C SER A 197 3.30 -33.21 -28.51
N SER A 198 2.55 -32.35 -29.22
CA SER A 198 2.08 -32.58 -30.60
C SER A 198 1.81 -31.24 -31.29
N SER A 199 1.71 -31.27 -32.61
CA SER A 199 1.28 -30.10 -33.40
C SER A 199 0.60 -30.50 -34.71
N THR A 200 -0.41 -29.73 -35.10
CA THR A 200 -1.02 -29.87 -36.44
C THR A 200 -0.23 -29.12 -37.49
N PRO A 201 -0.27 -29.53 -38.78
CA PRO A 201 0.41 -28.81 -39.86
C PRO A 201 0.01 -27.35 -39.94
N LYS A 202 0.98 -26.45 -40.09
CA LYS A 202 0.85 -24.97 -40.10
C LYS A 202 0.53 -24.35 -38.73
N HIS A 203 0.63 -25.12 -37.66
CA HIS A 203 0.43 -24.66 -36.28
C HIS A 203 1.57 -25.14 -35.37
N GLU A 204 2.80 -24.96 -35.86
CA GLU A 204 4.02 -25.34 -35.16
C GLU A 204 4.18 -24.56 -33.84
N PRO A 205 4.83 -25.15 -32.79
CA PRO A 205 4.94 -24.54 -31.47
C PRO A 205 5.59 -23.16 -31.47
N GLU A 206 6.57 -22.92 -32.32
CA GLU A 206 7.32 -21.65 -32.39
C GLU A 206 6.44 -20.44 -32.73
N ARG A 207 5.27 -20.68 -33.32
CA ARG A 207 4.33 -19.62 -33.71
C ARG A 207 3.71 -18.88 -32.50
N VAL A 208 3.77 -19.44 -31.32
CA VAL A 208 3.26 -18.76 -30.14
C VAL A 208 4.12 -17.54 -29.73
N LEU A 209 5.37 -17.45 -30.23
CA LEU A 209 6.30 -16.34 -29.95
C LEU A 209 6.58 -15.47 -31.17
N ASP A 210 5.87 -15.63 -32.30
CA ASP A 210 6.14 -14.90 -33.55
C ASP A 210 5.48 -13.52 -33.61
N GLU A 211 4.84 -13.07 -32.54
CA GLU A 211 4.13 -11.79 -32.39
C GLU A 211 2.99 -11.58 -33.42
N ASN A 212 2.58 -12.61 -34.12
CA ASN A 212 1.53 -12.55 -35.13
C ASN A 212 0.21 -13.19 -34.62
N PRO A 213 -0.81 -12.41 -34.24
CA PRO A 213 -2.04 -12.93 -33.65
C PRO A 213 -2.90 -13.79 -34.61
N LYS A 214 -2.51 -13.89 -35.87
CA LYS A 214 -3.19 -14.74 -36.89
C LYS A 214 -2.59 -16.14 -37.03
N THR A 215 -1.45 -16.36 -36.42
CA THR A 215 -0.79 -17.66 -36.33
C THR A 215 -1.04 -18.24 -34.94
N GLY A 216 -0.38 -19.31 -34.60
CA GLY A 216 -0.47 -19.93 -33.27
C GLY A 216 -0.23 -21.43 -33.33
N TRP A 217 -0.06 -22.00 -32.17
CA TRP A 217 0.07 -23.43 -32.00
C TRP A 217 -1.28 -24.11 -31.81
N LYS A 218 -1.45 -25.30 -32.42
CA LYS A 218 -2.53 -26.24 -32.12
C LYS A 218 -1.99 -27.66 -31.97
N SER A 219 -2.39 -28.30 -30.89
CA SER A 219 -2.11 -29.73 -30.71
C SER A 219 -2.87 -30.57 -31.74
N GLU A 220 -2.51 -31.81 -31.88
CA GLU A 220 -3.37 -32.80 -32.53
C GLU A 220 -4.69 -32.94 -31.77
N PRO A 221 -5.80 -33.25 -32.47
CA PRO A 221 -7.08 -33.48 -31.81
C PRO A 221 -7.00 -34.68 -30.84
N THR A 222 -7.09 -34.38 -29.56
CA THR A 222 -7.05 -35.37 -28.47
C THR A 222 -7.75 -34.87 -27.23
N PRO A 223 -8.42 -35.70 -26.44
CA PRO A 223 -8.89 -35.34 -25.09
C PRO A 223 -7.77 -35.40 -24.04
N GLU A 224 -6.61 -35.98 -24.40
CA GLU A 224 -5.50 -36.17 -23.44
C GLU A 224 -4.74 -34.88 -23.16
N SER A 225 -4.04 -34.86 -22.02
CA SER A 225 -3.17 -33.75 -21.64
C SER A 225 -2.10 -33.48 -22.68
N GLN A 226 -1.83 -32.23 -22.91
CA GLN A 226 -0.77 -31.77 -23.81
C GLN A 226 0.14 -30.77 -23.06
N TRP A 227 1.34 -30.56 -23.60
CA TRP A 227 2.24 -29.55 -23.04
C TRP A 227 2.89 -28.70 -24.14
N LEU A 228 3.24 -27.46 -23.74
CA LEU A 228 4.07 -26.56 -24.55
C LEU A 228 5.22 -26.08 -23.65
N LEU A 229 6.46 -26.21 -24.17
CA LEU A 229 7.70 -25.89 -23.46
C LEU A 229 8.44 -24.76 -24.18
N ILE A 230 8.81 -23.74 -23.43
CA ILE A 230 9.67 -22.64 -23.86
C ILE A 230 11.04 -22.83 -23.19
N ASP A 231 12.11 -23.02 -24.00
CA ASP A 231 13.51 -23.04 -23.56
C ASP A 231 14.17 -21.70 -23.91
N PHE A 232 14.49 -20.90 -22.92
CA PHE A 232 15.21 -19.64 -23.10
C PHE A 232 16.69 -19.82 -23.41
N LEU A 233 17.14 -21.08 -23.51
CA LEU A 233 18.52 -21.50 -23.76
C LEU A 233 19.49 -21.22 -22.64
N ARG A 234 19.05 -20.53 -21.60
CA ARG A 234 19.70 -20.24 -20.33
C ARG A 234 18.70 -19.61 -19.37
N GLU A 235 19.06 -19.50 -18.12
CA GLU A 235 18.29 -18.75 -17.12
C GLU A 235 18.13 -17.29 -17.52
N ARG A 236 16.95 -16.74 -17.32
CA ARG A 236 16.62 -15.34 -17.51
C ARG A 236 15.54 -14.90 -16.55
N ASP A 237 15.55 -13.61 -16.24
CA ASP A 237 14.51 -12.94 -15.49
C ASP A 237 13.28 -12.63 -16.36
N TYR A 238 12.08 -12.75 -15.80
CA TYR A 238 10.82 -12.29 -16.38
C TYR A 238 9.76 -12.10 -15.29
N GLY A 239 8.71 -11.30 -15.59
CA GLY A 239 7.66 -10.95 -14.62
C GLY A 239 6.39 -11.78 -14.76
N GLY A 240 6.30 -12.63 -15.79
CA GLY A 240 5.10 -13.42 -16.03
C GLY A 240 4.80 -13.66 -17.50
N LEU A 241 3.58 -14.09 -17.77
CA LEU A 241 3.10 -14.38 -19.12
C LEU A 241 1.77 -13.69 -19.39
N MET A 242 1.56 -13.27 -20.63
CA MET A 242 0.23 -13.08 -21.20
C MET A 242 0.00 -14.18 -22.22
N ILE A 243 -1.08 -14.95 -22.06
CA ILE A 243 -1.43 -16.08 -22.91
C ILE A 243 -2.71 -15.76 -23.66
N ASP A 244 -2.61 -15.64 -24.97
CA ASP A 244 -3.78 -15.51 -25.85
C ASP A 244 -4.18 -16.90 -26.34
N TRP A 245 -5.34 -17.33 -25.93
CA TRP A 245 -5.88 -18.64 -26.30
C TRP A 245 -6.54 -18.65 -27.69
N ASP A 246 -6.57 -19.81 -28.33
CA ASP A 246 -7.47 -20.04 -29.46
C ASP A 246 -8.94 -19.87 -29.01
N ARG A 247 -9.76 -19.29 -29.86
CA ARG A 247 -11.16 -18.96 -29.51
C ARG A 247 -12.01 -20.19 -29.15
N SER A 248 -11.67 -21.35 -29.70
CA SER A 248 -12.47 -22.58 -29.60
C SER A 248 -11.80 -23.63 -28.76
N ASP A 249 -10.47 -23.77 -28.89
CA ASP A 249 -9.69 -24.88 -28.36
C ASP A 249 -8.73 -24.40 -27.24
N PHE A 250 -9.25 -23.78 -26.21
CA PHE A 250 -8.48 -23.32 -25.05
C PHE A 250 -8.44 -24.36 -23.93
N ALA A 251 -7.50 -24.21 -23.00
CA ALA A 251 -7.45 -25.04 -21.81
C ALA A 251 -8.39 -24.50 -20.72
N LYS A 252 -9.27 -25.36 -20.19
CA LYS A 252 -10.06 -25.09 -18.98
C LYS A 252 -9.26 -25.33 -17.71
N SER A 253 -8.41 -26.35 -17.71
CA SER A 253 -7.48 -26.64 -16.63
C SER A 253 -6.06 -26.70 -17.19
N TYR A 254 -5.18 -25.92 -16.59
CA TYR A 254 -3.75 -25.94 -16.92
C TYR A 254 -2.90 -25.40 -15.79
N ARG A 255 -1.60 -25.70 -15.84
CA ARG A 255 -0.59 -25.13 -14.95
C ARG A 255 0.61 -24.61 -15.73
N VAL A 256 1.26 -23.60 -15.18
CA VAL A 256 2.56 -23.09 -15.64
C VAL A 256 3.61 -23.54 -14.64
N GLU A 257 4.65 -24.19 -15.14
CA GLU A 257 5.76 -24.72 -14.37
C GLU A 257 7.07 -24.14 -14.88
N THR A 258 8.03 -23.95 -14.00
CA THR A 258 9.37 -23.43 -14.29
C THR A 258 10.44 -24.44 -13.91
N SER A 259 11.58 -24.41 -14.59
CA SER A 259 12.73 -25.28 -14.30
C SER A 259 14.02 -24.67 -14.82
N ASP A 260 15.15 -24.96 -14.17
CA ASP A 260 16.49 -24.58 -14.63
C ASP A 260 17.20 -25.73 -15.36
N ASP A 261 16.92 -26.99 -14.98
CA ASP A 261 17.54 -28.19 -15.49
C ASP A 261 16.66 -28.99 -16.50
N GLY A 262 15.35 -28.65 -16.57
CA GLY A 262 14.38 -29.38 -17.38
C GLY A 262 13.90 -30.69 -16.75
N GLU A 263 14.37 -31.06 -15.57
CA GLU A 263 14.04 -32.28 -14.83
C GLU A 263 13.19 -31.99 -13.61
N LYS A 264 13.58 -31.01 -12.79
CA LYS A 264 12.86 -30.58 -11.61
C LYS A 264 11.98 -29.39 -11.94
N TRP A 265 10.68 -29.52 -11.66
CA TRP A 265 9.68 -28.53 -12.02
C TRP A 265 9.03 -27.91 -10.79
N THR A 266 8.97 -26.60 -10.77
CA THR A 266 8.27 -25.81 -9.74
C THR A 266 7.00 -25.24 -10.33
N MET A 267 5.87 -25.42 -9.63
CA MET A 267 4.58 -24.88 -10.04
C MET A 267 4.54 -23.37 -9.80
N ALA A 268 4.43 -22.59 -10.86
CA ALA A 268 4.33 -21.14 -10.81
C ALA A 268 2.88 -20.64 -10.86
N TYR A 269 1.98 -21.36 -11.55
CA TYR A 269 0.58 -20.97 -11.72
C TYR A 269 -0.30 -22.18 -12.00
N VAL A 270 -1.55 -22.15 -11.54
CA VAL A 270 -2.54 -23.20 -11.82
C VAL A 270 -3.94 -22.61 -11.90
N THR A 271 -4.72 -23.04 -12.88
CA THR A 271 -6.16 -22.77 -12.96
C THR A 271 -6.94 -23.98 -13.39
N ALA A 272 -8.16 -24.13 -12.88
CA ALA A 272 -9.16 -25.10 -13.30
C ALA A 272 -10.42 -24.44 -13.89
N SER A 273 -10.33 -23.14 -14.20
CA SER A 273 -11.47 -22.31 -14.60
C SER A 273 -11.12 -21.40 -15.78
N GLY A 274 -10.20 -21.83 -16.66
CA GLY A 274 -9.84 -21.11 -17.88
C GLY A 274 -11.07 -20.85 -18.75
N LYS A 275 -11.22 -19.60 -19.21
CA LYS A 275 -12.37 -19.16 -20.03
C LYS A 275 -12.01 -18.93 -21.49
N GLY A 276 -10.73 -19.10 -21.86
CA GLY A 276 -10.21 -18.67 -23.15
C GLY A 276 -10.04 -17.15 -23.21
N GLY A 277 -9.75 -16.61 -24.38
CA GLY A 277 -9.38 -15.20 -24.51
C GLY A 277 -7.95 -14.97 -24.05
N ARG A 278 -7.73 -14.02 -23.13
CA ARG A 278 -6.39 -13.69 -22.61
C ARG A 278 -6.30 -13.99 -21.11
N ASP A 279 -5.27 -14.76 -20.74
CA ASP A 279 -4.89 -14.98 -19.35
C ASP A 279 -3.62 -14.17 -18.99
N TYR A 280 -3.57 -13.67 -17.75
CA TYR A 280 -2.45 -12.95 -17.18
C TYR A 280 -1.85 -13.78 -16.06
N VAL A 281 -0.64 -14.24 -16.24
CA VAL A 281 0.07 -15.08 -15.26
C VAL A 281 1.04 -14.18 -14.48
N TYR A 282 0.70 -13.88 -13.23
CA TYR A 282 1.53 -13.09 -12.31
C TYR A 282 2.65 -13.98 -11.75
N MET A 283 3.89 -13.64 -12.04
CA MET A 283 5.06 -14.39 -11.61
C MET A 283 6.11 -13.44 -11.02
N PRO A 284 5.90 -12.95 -9.80
CA PRO A 284 6.87 -12.05 -9.16
C PRO A 284 8.19 -12.79 -8.97
N ASP A 285 9.28 -12.12 -9.33
CA ASP A 285 10.64 -12.65 -9.18
C ASP A 285 10.96 -13.94 -9.96
N ALA A 286 10.24 -14.24 -11.03
CA ALA A 286 10.52 -15.43 -11.81
C ALA A 286 11.90 -15.34 -12.48
N GLU A 287 12.66 -16.41 -12.35
CA GLU A 287 13.89 -16.71 -13.08
C GLU A 287 13.89 -18.19 -13.39
N SER A 288 14.12 -18.53 -14.63
CA SER A 288 14.32 -19.92 -15.03
C SER A 288 14.83 -20.00 -16.46
N ARG A 289 15.37 -21.16 -16.82
CA ARG A 289 15.67 -21.50 -18.20
C ARG A 289 14.44 -21.99 -18.96
N TYR A 290 13.57 -22.74 -18.30
CA TYR A 290 12.42 -23.39 -18.94
C TYR A 290 11.12 -22.92 -18.34
N VAL A 291 10.12 -22.71 -19.21
CA VAL A 291 8.72 -22.53 -18.84
C VAL A 291 7.87 -23.56 -19.55
N ARG A 292 7.08 -24.34 -18.82
CA ARG A 292 6.17 -25.35 -19.37
C ARG A 292 4.72 -25.02 -19.04
N LEU A 293 3.88 -25.00 -20.08
CA LEU A 293 2.45 -25.03 -19.93
C LEU A 293 1.98 -26.45 -19.99
N GLN A 294 1.46 -26.98 -18.91
CA GLN A 294 0.86 -28.33 -18.87
C GLN A 294 -0.66 -28.18 -18.96
N LEU A 295 -1.25 -28.63 -20.06
CA LEU A 295 -2.66 -28.45 -20.40
C LEU A 295 -3.40 -29.74 -20.08
N GLU A 296 -4.43 -29.69 -19.22
CA GLU A 296 -5.03 -30.88 -18.63
C GLU A 296 -6.46 -31.10 -19.10
N GLN A 297 -7.25 -30.06 -19.30
CA GLN A 297 -8.64 -30.15 -19.74
C GLN A 297 -8.91 -29.18 -20.87
N SER A 298 -9.23 -29.69 -22.05
CA SER A 298 -9.64 -28.88 -23.21
C SER A 298 -11.08 -28.39 -23.08
N SER A 299 -11.35 -27.22 -23.66
CA SER A 299 -12.69 -26.63 -23.72
C SER A 299 -13.72 -27.53 -24.41
N ARG A 300 -13.34 -28.22 -25.47
CA ARG A 300 -14.20 -29.07 -26.29
C ARG A 300 -13.78 -30.56 -26.33
N GLY A 301 -12.70 -30.92 -25.63
CA GLY A 301 -12.15 -32.27 -25.69
C GLY A 301 -11.50 -32.64 -27.04
N GLN A 302 -11.14 -31.67 -27.86
CA GLN A 302 -10.60 -31.84 -29.22
C GLN A 302 -9.21 -31.22 -29.41
N GLY A 303 -8.38 -31.24 -28.37
CA GLY A 303 -7.06 -30.64 -28.37
C GLY A 303 -7.04 -29.24 -27.82
N TYR A 304 -5.92 -28.55 -28.01
CA TYR A 304 -5.61 -27.24 -27.44
C TYR A 304 -5.02 -26.33 -28.49
N GLY A 305 -5.27 -25.00 -28.34
CA GLY A 305 -4.68 -23.99 -29.19
C GLY A 305 -4.29 -22.74 -28.39
N ILE A 306 -3.10 -22.24 -28.68
CA ILE A 306 -2.56 -21.00 -28.15
C ILE A 306 -2.24 -20.07 -29.32
N ALA A 307 -2.88 -18.91 -29.37
CA ALA A 307 -2.66 -17.94 -30.44
C ALA A 307 -1.33 -17.19 -30.24
N ALA A 308 -1.01 -16.78 -29.01
CA ALA A 308 0.25 -16.12 -28.70
C ALA A 308 0.61 -16.26 -27.21
N ILE A 309 1.90 -16.20 -26.91
CA ILE A 309 2.44 -16.04 -25.56
C ILE A 309 3.40 -14.85 -25.56
N ALA A 310 3.13 -13.85 -24.74
CA ALA A 310 4.04 -12.74 -24.51
C ALA A 310 4.73 -12.94 -23.15
N ILE A 311 6.06 -13.08 -23.19
CA ILE A 311 6.91 -13.13 -22.00
C ILE A 311 7.02 -11.70 -21.46
N GLN A 312 6.54 -11.47 -20.26
CA GLN A 312 6.50 -10.15 -19.66
C GLN A 312 7.81 -9.81 -18.97
N PRO A 313 8.27 -8.53 -19.03
CA PRO A 313 9.45 -8.09 -18.30
C PRO A 313 9.20 -8.08 -16.80
N LEU A 314 10.27 -7.94 -16.00
CA LEU A 314 10.17 -7.94 -14.53
C LEU A 314 9.23 -6.87 -13.98
N GLU A 315 9.15 -5.71 -14.62
CA GLU A 315 8.29 -4.58 -14.26
C GLU A 315 6.81 -4.97 -14.23
N PHE A 316 6.40 -5.95 -15.04
CA PHE A 316 5.02 -6.44 -15.08
C PHE A 316 4.53 -6.96 -13.71
N SER A 317 5.42 -7.54 -12.92
CA SER A 317 5.10 -8.12 -11.60
C SER A 317 5.95 -7.54 -10.47
N ASP A 318 6.60 -6.40 -10.69
CA ASP A 318 7.44 -5.75 -9.70
C ASP A 318 6.64 -5.39 -8.42
N THR A 319 5.41 -4.95 -8.63
CA THR A 319 4.41 -4.76 -7.58
C THR A 319 3.03 -5.20 -8.08
N PRO A 320 2.09 -5.52 -7.18
CA PRO A 320 0.69 -5.73 -7.57
C PRO A 320 0.09 -4.53 -8.35
N ASN A 321 0.52 -3.31 -8.05
CA ASN A 321 0.06 -2.12 -8.77
C ASN A 321 0.50 -2.10 -10.24
N GLU A 322 1.74 -2.47 -10.53
CA GLU A 322 2.24 -2.54 -11.92
C GLU A 322 1.54 -3.68 -12.69
N PHE A 323 1.29 -4.81 -12.03
CA PHE A 323 0.52 -5.90 -12.61
C PHE A 323 -0.90 -5.43 -13.01
N PHE A 324 -1.66 -4.83 -12.07
CA PHE A 324 -3.01 -4.36 -12.39
C PHE A 324 -3.04 -3.20 -13.38
N ARG A 325 -2.01 -2.36 -13.43
CA ARG A 325 -1.86 -1.36 -14.48
C ARG A 325 -1.75 -2.01 -15.86
N ALA A 326 -0.92 -3.04 -15.99
CA ALA A 326 -0.76 -3.77 -17.25
C ALA A 326 -2.03 -4.51 -17.66
N VAL A 327 -2.74 -5.12 -16.70
CA VAL A 327 -4.03 -5.78 -16.92
C VAL A 327 -5.11 -4.77 -17.33
N ALA A 328 -5.22 -3.66 -16.63
CA ALA A 328 -6.19 -2.59 -16.92
C ALA A 328 -6.01 -2.02 -18.32
N ALA A 329 -4.76 -1.78 -18.75
CA ALA A 329 -4.44 -1.27 -20.08
C ALA A 329 -4.98 -2.14 -21.22
N GLN A 330 -5.23 -3.43 -20.96
CA GLN A 330 -5.78 -4.40 -21.93
C GLN A 330 -7.26 -4.73 -21.67
N SER A 331 -7.86 -4.15 -20.62
CA SER A 331 -9.24 -4.41 -20.20
C SER A 331 -10.17 -3.30 -20.66
N PRO A 332 -11.47 -3.57 -20.85
CA PRO A 332 -12.45 -2.52 -21.11
C PRO A 332 -12.40 -1.44 -20.01
N PRO A 333 -12.57 -0.15 -20.37
CA PRO A 333 -12.76 0.90 -19.38
C PRO A 333 -13.86 0.53 -18.36
N GLY A 334 -13.70 0.94 -17.11
CA GLY A 334 -14.63 0.59 -16.04
C GLY A 334 -14.39 -0.76 -15.36
N SER A 335 -13.50 -1.61 -15.92
CA SER A 335 -13.16 -2.90 -15.31
C SER A 335 -12.33 -2.78 -14.04
N TYR A 336 -11.55 -1.73 -13.90
CA TYR A 336 -10.67 -1.43 -12.77
C TYR A 336 -10.85 0.01 -12.29
N PRO A 337 -10.36 0.38 -11.09
CA PRO A 337 -10.30 1.77 -10.65
C PRO A 337 -9.59 2.66 -11.68
N LYS A 338 -10.06 3.89 -11.83
CA LYS A 338 -9.65 4.78 -12.93
C LYS A 338 -8.16 5.17 -12.90
N TYR A 339 -7.51 5.12 -11.75
CA TYR A 339 -6.09 5.41 -11.65
C TYR A 339 -5.20 4.36 -12.35
N PHE A 340 -5.67 3.12 -12.55
CA PHE A 340 -4.96 2.15 -13.39
C PHE A 340 -5.06 2.46 -14.89
N TYR A 341 -5.90 3.43 -15.26
CA TYR A 341 -5.97 4.01 -16.62
C TYR A 341 -5.34 5.40 -16.68
N ASP A 342 -4.39 5.71 -15.78
CA ASP A 342 -3.68 6.98 -15.65
C ASP A 342 -4.60 8.21 -15.49
N LYS A 343 -5.78 8.02 -14.86
CA LYS A 343 -6.72 9.09 -14.57
C LYS A 343 -6.66 9.50 -13.11
N GLN A 344 -6.75 10.81 -12.86
CA GLN A 344 -6.83 11.35 -11.51
C GLN A 344 -8.10 10.87 -10.81
N THR A 345 -7.98 10.50 -9.53
CA THR A 345 -9.10 10.16 -8.64
C THR A 345 -9.21 11.21 -7.54
N TYR A 346 -10.46 11.48 -7.11
CA TYR A 346 -10.79 12.38 -6.01
C TYR A 346 -11.68 11.63 -5.02
N TRP A 347 -11.66 12.04 -3.77
CA TRP A 347 -12.43 11.38 -2.71
C TRP A 347 -12.88 12.33 -1.63
N THR A 348 -13.83 11.85 -0.84
CA THR A 348 -14.31 12.47 0.39
C THR A 348 -14.12 11.50 1.54
N VAL A 349 -13.65 11.99 2.67
CA VAL A 349 -13.43 11.18 3.88
C VAL A 349 -14.78 10.90 4.56
N VAL A 350 -14.96 9.70 5.08
CA VAL A 350 -16.14 9.27 5.85
C VAL A 350 -15.68 8.75 7.20
N GLY A 351 -16.09 9.40 8.28
CA GLY A 351 -15.66 9.02 9.63
C GLY A 351 -16.46 9.74 10.71
N VAL A 352 -16.23 9.39 11.95
CA VAL A 352 -16.73 10.11 13.14
C VAL A 352 -15.68 11.06 13.70
N ASP A 353 -16.09 12.07 14.46
CA ASP A 353 -15.18 13.05 15.08
C ASP A 353 -14.19 12.36 16.03
N GLY A 354 -12.90 12.45 15.71
CA GLY A 354 -11.80 11.96 16.56
C GLY A 354 -11.55 10.44 16.55
N ASP A 355 -12.07 9.73 15.56
CA ASP A 355 -11.76 8.31 15.38
C ASP A 355 -10.42 8.14 14.62
N GLU A 356 -9.63 7.17 15.04
CA GLU A 356 -8.39 6.79 14.32
C GLU A 356 -8.67 6.18 12.95
N LYS A 357 -9.88 5.64 12.74
CA LYS A 357 -10.29 4.98 11.51
C LYS A 357 -11.32 5.80 10.74
N ASN A 358 -11.14 5.81 9.44
CA ASN A 358 -12.04 6.45 8.50
C ASN A 358 -12.02 5.74 7.16
N ALA A 359 -13.09 5.90 6.39
CA ALA A 359 -13.24 5.40 5.03
C ALA A 359 -13.05 6.53 4.00
N LEU A 360 -12.93 6.16 2.72
CA LEU A 360 -12.95 7.09 1.59
C LEU A 360 -14.05 6.71 0.62
N LEU A 361 -14.82 7.69 0.17
CA LEU A 361 -15.75 7.56 -0.95
C LEU A 361 -15.23 8.39 -2.12
N ASN A 362 -14.95 7.74 -3.26
CA ASN A 362 -14.49 8.46 -4.45
C ASN A 362 -15.65 9.03 -5.27
N GLU A 363 -15.34 9.81 -6.30
CA GLU A 363 -16.32 10.46 -7.16
C GLU A 363 -17.12 9.50 -8.04
N GLU A 364 -16.74 8.24 -8.12
CA GLU A 364 -17.46 7.17 -8.81
C GLU A 364 -18.32 6.30 -7.88
N GLY A 365 -18.29 6.54 -6.57
CA GLY A 365 -19.04 5.73 -5.61
C GLY A 365 -18.31 4.47 -5.13
N MET A 366 -17.02 4.34 -5.40
CA MET A 366 -16.16 3.33 -4.81
C MET A 366 -15.89 3.70 -3.35
N LEU A 367 -16.13 2.77 -2.43
CA LEU A 367 -16.00 2.96 -0.99
C LEU A 367 -14.83 2.12 -0.47
N GLU A 368 -13.71 2.77 -0.11
CA GLU A 368 -12.60 2.15 0.62
C GLU A 368 -12.94 2.11 2.11
N VAL A 369 -12.95 0.93 2.70
CA VAL A 369 -13.52 0.72 4.03
C VAL A 369 -12.68 1.24 5.19
N GLU A 370 -11.36 1.31 5.04
CA GLU A 370 -10.41 1.87 6.02
C GLU A 370 -9.03 2.05 5.38
N LYS A 371 -8.09 2.66 6.08
CA LYS A 371 -6.69 2.86 5.63
C LYS A 371 -6.04 1.54 5.24
N GLY A 372 -5.58 1.43 3.98
CA GLY A 372 -5.00 0.20 3.44
C GLY A 372 -6.03 -0.92 3.23
N GLY A 373 -7.31 -0.62 3.37
CA GLY A 373 -8.39 -1.57 3.23
C GLY A 373 -8.86 -1.73 1.78
N PHE A 374 -9.67 -2.74 1.57
CA PHE A 374 -10.31 -3.06 0.30
C PHE A 374 -11.45 -2.11 -0.05
N SER A 375 -11.97 -2.23 -1.27
CA SER A 375 -13.13 -1.45 -1.72
C SER A 375 -14.43 -2.26 -1.86
N ILE A 376 -15.54 -1.50 -1.79
CA ILE A 376 -16.87 -1.93 -2.19
C ILE A 376 -17.29 -1.03 -3.35
N GLU A 377 -17.49 -1.62 -4.53
CA GLU A 377 -17.73 -0.89 -5.78
C GLU A 377 -19.10 -1.25 -6.36
N PRO A 378 -19.95 -0.26 -6.69
CA PRO A 378 -21.24 -0.51 -7.31
C PRO A 378 -21.11 -0.75 -8.82
N PHE A 379 -21.95 -1.66 -9.33
CA PHE A 379 -22.19 -1.86 -10.75
C PHE A 379 -23.69 -2.08 -10.95
N LEU A 380 -24.24 -1.58 -12.05
CA LEU A 380 -25.62 -1.87 -12.46
C LEU A 380 -25.59 -2.80 -13.67
N PHE A 381 -26.58 -3.67 -13.76
CA PHE A 381 -26.78 -4.47 -14.95
C PHE A 381 -28.26 -4.37 -15.36
N SER A 382 -28.46 -3.96 -16.60
CA SER A 382 -29.83 -3.81 -17.15
C SER A 382 -29.75 -3.94 -18.68
N ASP A 383 -30.81 -4.50 -19.28
CA ASP A 383 -30.95 -4.71 -20.71
C ASP A 383 -29.76 -5.45 -21.33
N GLY A 384 -29.20 -6.43 -20.59
CA GLY A 384 -28.07 -7.24 -21.03
C GLY A 384 -26.73 -6.52 -21.03
N LYS A 385 -26.59 -5.37 -20.35
CA LYS A 385 -25.36 -4.57 -20.32
C LYS A 385 -24.95 -4.25 -18.88
N LEU A 386 -23.64 -4.36 -18.61
CA LEU A 386 -23.04 -3.83 -17.41
C LEU A 386 -22.87 -2.32 -17.54
N ILE A 387 -23.26 -1.61 -16.51
CA ILE A 387 -23.13 -0.16 -16.37
C ILE A 387 -22.13 0.07 -15.23
N ASP A 388 -21.04 0.71 -15.51
CA ASP A 388 -19.93 1.01 -14.60
C ASP A 388 -19.59 2.50 -14.64
N TRP A 389 -18.64 2.93 -13.82
CA TRP A 389 -18.23 4.31 -13.69
C TRP A 389 -17.80 4.97 -15.03
N SER A 390 -17.34 4.19 -16.00
CA SER A 390 -16.86 4.72 -17.29
C SER A 390 -17.99 5.09 -18.26
N THR A 391 -19.20 4.62 -17.99
CA THR A 391 -20.37 4.76 -18.87
C THR A 391 -21.46 5.69 -18.31
N VAL A 392 -21.25 6.26 -17.12
CA VAL A 392 -22.20 7.12 -16.41
C VAL A 392 -21.67 8.55 -16.26
N ARG A 393 -22.60 9.47 -16.03
CA ARG A 393 -22.28 10.80 -15.53
C ARG A 393 -22.44 10.81 -14.01
N THR A 394 -21.41 11.23 -13.28
CA THR A 394 -21.43 11.31 -11.83
C THR A 394 -21.60 12.74 -11.33
N THR A 395 -22.25 12.90 -10.19
CA THR A 395 -22.29 14.13 -9.41
C THR A 395 -22.12 13.80 -7.93
N GLN A 396 -21.46 14.71 -7.20
CA GLN A 396 -21.16 14.53 -5.79
C GLN A 396 -21.81 15.65 -4.98
N THR A 397 -22.32 15.29 -3.81
CA THR A 397 -22.94 16.23 -2.89
C THR A 397 -22.59 15.87 -1.45
N LEU A 398 -22.69 16.87 -0.56
CA LEU A 398 -22.74 16.65 0.87
C LEU A 398 -24.17 16.85 1.34
N ASP A 399 -24.59 16.11 2.35
CA ASP A 399 -25.88 16.26 3.00
C ASP A 399 -26.03 17.72 3.51
N GLU A 400 -27.18 18.34 3.21
CA GLU A 400 -27.43 19.78 3.41
C GLU A 400 -26.34 20.73 2.84
N GLY A 401 -25.46 20.21 1.97
CA GLY A 401 -24.37 20.94 1.33
C GLY A 401 -23.15 21.18 2.22
N TYR A 402 -23.10 20.64 3.46
CA TYR A 402 -21.95 20.84 4.36
C TYR A 402 -21.70 19.74 5.39
N LEU A 403 -22.67 18.87 5.67
CA LEU A 403 -22.47 17.78 6.62
C LEU A 403 -21.52 16.72 6.01
N PRO A 404 -20.64 16.08 6.81
CA PRO A 404 -19.68 15.09 6.32
C PRO A 404 -20.35 13.74 6.03
N ILE A 405 -21.40 13.79 5.23
CA ILE A 405 -22.22 12.67 4.74
C ILE A 405 -22.22 12.79 3.21
N PRO A 406 -21.17 12.31 2.54
CA PRO A 406 -21.08 12.39 1.09
C PRO A 406 -22.04 11.46 0.37
N SER A 407 -22.50 11.91 -0.79
CA SER A 407 -23.28 11.10 -1.73
C SER A 407 -22.73 11.26 -3.14
N VAL A 408 -22.75 10.15 -3.89
CA VAL A 408 -22.44 10.10 -5.33
C VAL A 408 -23.68 9.63 -6.07
N ARG A 409 -24.06 10.36 -7.11
CA ARG A 409 -25.17 10.01 -7.98
C ARG A 409 -24.66 9.67 -9.37
N TRP A 410 -25.06 8.52 -9.87
CA TRP A 410 -24.92 8.11 -11.27
C TRP A 410 -26.18 8.42 -12.04
N GLU A 411 -26.01 9.05 -13.20
CA GLU A 411 -27.07 9.23 -14.18
C GLU A 411 -26.81 8.34 -15.39
N THR A 412 -27.76 7.52 -15.73
CA THR A 412 -27.73 6.65 -16.90
C THR A 412 -28.91 6.96 -17.80
N GLU A 413 -28.97 6.33 -18.99
CA GLU A 413 -30.15 6.40 -19.84
C GLU A 413 -31.33 5.61 -19.23
N GLY A 414 -32.09 6.25 -18.32
CA GLY A 414 -33.32 5.73 -17.74
C GLY A 414 -33.20 5.06 -16.39
N ALA A 415 -32.08 5.23 -15.69
CA ALA A 415 -31.92 4.86 -14.29
C ALA A 415 -30.96 5.80 -13.58
N ALA A 416 -31.07 5.90 -12.27
CA ALA A 416 -30.04 6.51 -11.43
C ALA A 416 -29.61 5.57 -10.31
N LEU A 417 -28.36 5.72 -9.86
CA LEU A 417 -27.86 5.10 -8.65
C LEU A 417 -27.41 6.21 -7.71
N HIS A 418 -27.86 6.17 -6.47
CA HIS A 418 -27.34 7.00 -5.39
C HIS A 418 -26.53 6.14 -4.42
N VAL A 419 -25.33 6.57 -4.14
CA VAL A 419 -24.44 5.97 -3.13
C VAL A 419 -24.23 7.00 -2.03
N THR A 420 -24.73 6.76 -0.84
CA THR A 420 -24.52 7.60 0.34
C THR A 420 -23.67 6.85 1.34
N ALA A 421 -22.60 7.47 1.82
CA ALA A 421 -21.74 6.90 2.86
C ALA A 421 -21.71 7.79 4.09
N PHE A 422 -21.80 7.19 5.27
CA PHE A 422 -21.66 7.92 6.54
C PHE A 422 -21.10 7.01 7.63
N ALA A 423 -20.61 7.61 8.71
CA ALA A 423 -20.13 6.87 9.88
C ALA A 423 -20.91 7.31 11.12
N ASN A 424 -21.18 6.35 12.00
CA ASN A 424 -21.88 6.57 13.27
C ASN A 424 -21.32 5.65 14.35
N GLY A 425 -21.37 6.08 15.61
CA GLY A 425 -20.93 5.34 16.78
C GLY A 425 -19.91 6.11 17.62
N SER A 426 -19.34 5.45 18.62
CA SER A 426 -18.32 6.01 19.49
C SER A 426 -16.94 5.88 18.84
N PRO A 427 -16.15 6.98 18.77
CA PRO A 427 -14.80 6.95 18.21
C PRO A 427 -13.89 5.98 18.99
N ASN A 428 -13.04 5.25 18.28
CA ASN A 428 -12.08 4.28 18.82
C ASN A 428 -12.69 3.13 19.64
N ASP A 429 -13.99 2.87 19.47
CA ASP A 429 -14.72 1.85 20.24
C ASP A 429 -15.73 1.09 19.35
N SER A 430 -16.86 1.70 19.04
CA SER A 430 -17.99 1.02 18.40
C SER A 430 -18.51 1.73 17.14
N SER A 431 -17.66 2.51 16.50
CA SER A 431 -17.99 3.21 15.27
C SER A 431 -18.09 2.27 14.06
N ASN A 432 -19.02 2.59 13.16
CA ASN A 432 -19.31 1.80 11.97
C ASN A 432 -19.42 2.71 10.75
N LEU A 433 -18.95 2.21 9.62
CA LEU A 433 -19.20 2.73 8.29
C LEU A 433 -20.53 2.17 7.77
N TYR A 434 -21.36 3.00 7.19
CA TYR A 434 -22.61 2.63 6.53
C TYR A 434 -22.57 3.04 5.06
N GLY A 435 -23.03 2.14 4.18
CA GLY A 435 -23.25 2.39 2.76
C GLY A 435 -24.72 2.19 2.42
N VAL A 436 -25.35 3.21 1.83
CA VAL A 436 -26.74 3.19 1.36
C VAL A 436 -26.72 3.33 -0.15
N TYR A 437 -27.28 2.34 -0.84
CA TYR A 437 -27.33 2.29 -2.31
C TYR A 437 -28.78 2.29 -2.75
N ARG A 438 -29.20 3.31 -3.51
CA ARG A 438 -30.58 3.47 -3.99
C ARG A 438 -30.59 3.50 -5.51
N VAL A 439 -31.37 2.61 -6.11
CA VAL A 439 -31.53 2.47 -7.55
C VAL A 439 -32.92 3.00 -7.94
N GLU A 440 -32.98 3.96 -8.86
CA GLU A 440 -34.22 4.57 -9.35
C GLU A 440 -34.49 4.16 -10.81
N ASN A 441 -35.76 3.92 -11.17
CA ASN A 441 -36.18 3.73 -12.55
C ASN A 441 -36.81 5.03 -13.11
N HIS A 442 -36.15 5.64 -14.08
CA HIS A 442 -36.61 6.86 -14.78
C HIS A 442 -37.33 6.58 -16.10
N ARG A 443 -37.49 5.31 -16.50
CA ARG A 443 -38.23 4.95 -17.70
C ARG A 443 -39.77 4.94 -17.42
N PRO A 444 -40.58 5.16 -18.43
CA PRO A 444 -42.05 5.08 -18.31
C PRO A 444 -42.56 3.64 -18.17
N GLU A 445 -41.74 2.64 -18.42
CA GLU A 445 -42.06 1.22 -18.28
C GLU A 445 -41.36 0.60 -17.05
N ARG A 446 -41.96 -0.51 -16.57
CA ARG A 446 -41.36 -1.36 -15.54
C ARG A 446 -40.04 -1.94 -16.04
N ARG A 447 -39.01 -1.93 -15.19
CA ARG A 447 -37.67 -2.35 -15.57
C ARG A 447 -37.00 -3.25 -14.53
N LYS A 448 -36.34 -4.29 -15.00
CA LYS A 448 -35.43 -5.08 -14.16
C LYS A 448 -34.05 -4.48 -14.14
N ILE A 449 -33.56 -4.16 -12.95
CA ILE A 449 -32.22 -3.62 -12.73
C ILE A 449 -31.55 -4.47 -11.65
N ILE A 450 -30.34 -4.91 -11.90
CA ILE A 450 -29.53 -5.61 -10.91
C ILE A 450 -28.47 -4.64 -10.41
N LEU A 451 -28.36 -4.52 -9.10
CA LEU A 451 -27.25 -3.88 -8.43
C LEU A 451 -26.27 -4.97 -7.99
N PHE A 452 -25.02 -4.87 -8.44
CA PHE A 452 -23.93 -5.62 -7.88
C PHE A 452 -23.08 -4.72 -6.99
N LEU A 453 -22.72 -5.22 -5.81
CA LEU A 453 -21.70 -4.61 -4.95
C LEU A 453 -20.48 -5.54 -4.98
N ALA A 454 -19.43 -5.11 -5.64
CA ALA A 454 -18.19 -5.88 -5.77
C ALA A 454 -17.22 -5.52 -4.65
N ILE A 455 -16.74 -6.53 -3.92
CA ILE A 455 -15.67 -6.42 -2.91
C ILE A 455 -14.37 -6.75 -3.62
N ARG A 456 -13.42 -5.78 -3.67
CA ARG A 456 -12.24 -5.89 -4.52
C ARG A 456 -10.98 -5.46 -3.78
N PRO A 457 -9.79 -6.01 -4.16
CA PRO A 457 -8.52 -5.72 -3.51
C PRO A 457 -7.93 -4.36 -3.94
N PHE A 458 -8.74 -3.30 -3.91
CA PHE A 458 -8.32 -1.98 -4.35
C PHE A 458 -8.65 -0.91 -3.32
N GLN A 459 -7.77 0.09 -3.23
CA GLN A 459 -7.96 1.29 -2.43
C GLN A 459 -8.54 2.41 -3.28
N VAL A 460 -9.19 3.37 -2.68
CA VAL A 460 -9.49 4.68 -3.30
C VAL A 460 -8.20 5.50 -3.41
N ASP A 461 -7.32 5.37 -2.42
CA ASP A 461 -5.98 5.97 -2.41
C ASP A 461 -5.12 5.40 -3.56
N PRO A 462 -4.66 6.22 -4.53
CA PRO A 462 -3.98 5.73 -5.72
C PRO A 462 -2.50 5.35 -5.46
N PRO A 463 -1.88 4.52 -6.32
CA PRO A 463 -0.52 4.02 -6.13
C PRO A 463 0.58 5.07 -6.02
N TRP A 464 0.40 6.26 -6.60
CA TRP A 464 1.37 7.34 -6.52
C TRP A 464 1.34 8.13 -5.22
N GLN A 465 0.34 7.93 -4.40
CA GLN A 465 0.32 8.38 -3.01
C GLN A 465 1.13 7.38 -2.18
N SER A 466 2.33 7.75 -1.74
CA SER A 466 3.27 6.79 -1.15
C SER A 466 4.07 7.31 0.05
N LEU A 467 3.71 8.47 0.61
CA LEU A 467 4.48 9.11 1.69
C LEU A 467 4.53 8.22 2.96
N ASN A 468 3.41 7.72 3.44
CA ASN A 468 3.31 6.89 4.63
C ASN A 468 2.74 5.48 4.36
N MET A 469 2.11 5.29 3.21
CA MET A 469 1.61 4.01 2.73
C MET A 469 1.58 4.01 1.21
N VAL A 470 1.51 2.85 0.60
CA VAL A 470 1.29 2.73 -0.85
C VAL A 470 -0.17 2.48 -1.09
N GLY A 471 -0.80 3.35 -1.89
CA GLY A 471 -2.17 3.17 -2.34
C GLY A 471 -2.28 2.11 -3.45
N GLY A 472 -3.46 2.00 -4.05
CA GLY A 472 -3.75 1.08 -5.15
C GLY A 472 -4.24 -0.28 -4.69
N VAL A 473 -3.41 -1.31 -4.67
CA VAL A 473 -3.82 -2.66 -4.28
C VAL A 473 -3.83 -2.81 -2.76
N ALA A 474 -4.95 -3.34 -2.23
CA ALA A 474 -5.11 -3.80 -0.84
C ALA A 474 -5.35 -5.32 -0.86
N PRO A 475 -4.39 -6.15 -0.48
CA PRO A 475 -4.49 -7.60 -0.67
C PRO A 475 -5.68 -8.25 0.05
N ILE A 476 -6.43 -9.05 -0.68
CA ILE A 476 -7.48 -9.93 -0.16
C ILE A 476 -7.06 -11.38 -0.41
N HIS A 477 -6.56 -12.06 0.63
CA HIS A 477 -6.10 -13.44 0.53
C HIS A 477 -7.22 -14.46 0.69
N GLU A 478 -8.27 -14.11 1.42
CA GLU A 478 -9.42 -14.99 1.66
C GLU A 478 -10.71 -14.19 1.74
N ILE A 479 -11.74 -14.70 1.09
CA ILE A 479 -13.13 -14.22 1.23
C ILE A 479 -14.01 -15.41 1.58
N ARG A 480 -14.88 -15.24 2.59
CA ARG A 480 -15.88 -16.20 2.98
C ARG A 480 -17.20 -15.49 3.27
N PHE A 481 -18.29 -16.01 2.74
CA PHE A 481 -19.65 -15.57 3.10
C PHE A 481 -20.21 -16.48 4.17
N ASP A 482 -20.62 -15.90 5.30
CA ASP A 482 -21.18 -16.61 6.42
C ASP A 482 -22.09 -15.69 7.25
N ALA A 483 -23.24 -16.21 7.68
CA ALA A 483 -24.19 -15.54 8.58
C ALA A 483 -24.56 -14.10 8.16
N GLY A 484 -24.73 -13.83 6.84
CA GLY A 484 -25.11 -12.51 6.31
C GLY A 484 -23.95 -11.51 6.20
N ALA A 485 -22.71 -11.94 6.39
CA ALA A 485 -21.53 -11.12 6.21
C ALA A 485 -20.51 -11.75 5.26
N ALA A 486 -19.85 -10.92 4.48
CA ALA A 486 -18.64 -11.29 3.75
C ALA A 486 -17.42 -11.00 4.64
N TRP A 487 -16.72 -12.04 5.04
CA TRP A 487 -15.51 -11.96 5.85
C TRP A 487 -14.27 -11.87 4.97
N ILE A 488 -13.50 -10.82 5.14
CA ILE A 488 -12.27 -10.53 4.40
C ILE A 488 -11.08 -10.82 5.29
N ASN A 489 -10.16 -11.66 4.80
CA ASN A 489 -8.95 -12.11 5.52
C ASN A 489 -9.22 -12.64 6.93
N ARG A 490 -10.45 -13.16 7.19
CA ARG A 490 -10.96 -13.63 8.50
C ARG A 490 -11.12 -12.56 9.57
N GLU A 491 -10.82 -11.31 9.28
CA GLU A 491 -10.73 -10.22 10.27
C GLU A 491 -11.83 -9.17 10.08
N LYS A 492 -12.11 -8.79 8.82
CA LYS A 492 -12.98 -7.66 8.51
C LYS A 492 -14.29 -8.12 7.88
N PRO A 493 -15.44 -7.96 8.56
CA PRO A 493 -16.73 -8.28 7.97
C PRO A 493 -17.30 -7.10 7.18
N VAL A 494 -17.87 -7.39 6.02
CA VAL A 494 -18.86 -6.55 5.33
C VAL A 494 -20.23 -7.14 5.63
N VAL A 495 -20.99 -6.45 6.46
CA VAL A 495 -22.31 -6.89 6.92
C VAL A 495 -23.37 -6.46 5.93
N LEU A 496 -24.08 -7.40 5.36
CA LEU A 496 -25.13 -7.15 4.37
C LEU A 496 -26.47 -7.00 5.11
N LEU A 497 -26.79 -5.77 5.53
CA LEU A 497 -28.01 -5.47 6.30
C LEU A 497 -29.27 -5.72 5.47
N THR A 498 -29.23 -5.43 4.17
CA THR A 498 -30.21 -5.95 3.21
C THR A 498 -29.75 -7.34 2.78
N PRO A 499 -30.53 -8.42 3.03
CA PRO A 499 -30.15 -9.76 2.62
C PRO A 499 -29.92 -9.85 1.11
N PRO A 500 -28.79 -10.39 0.65
CA PRO A 500 -28.51 -10.51 -0.77
C PRO A 500 -29.33 -11.64 -1.41
N GLU A 501 -29.65 -11.50 -2.68
CA GLU A 501 -30.20 -12.59 -3.48
C GLU A 501 -29.17 -13.67 -3.76
N ARG A 502 -27.94 -13.25 -4.07
CA ARG A 502 -26.80 -14.15 -4.36
C ARG A 502 -25.49 -13.52 -3.92
N PHE A 503 -24.54 -14.38 -3.59
CA PHE A 503 -23.14 -14.03 -3.35
C PHE A 503 -22.24 -14.94 -4.18
N GLY A 504 -21.13 -14.40 -4.70
CA GLY A 504 -20.11 -15.20 -5.40
C GLY A 504 -18.72 -14.61 -5.25
N ALA A 505 -17.72 -15.49 -5.06
CA ALA A 505 -16.31 -15.10 -4.91
C ALA A 505 -15.42 -15.87 -5.88
N ALA A 506 -14.36 -15.23 -6.37
CA ALA A 506 -13.37 -15.79 -7.26
C ALA A 506 -11.95 -15.31 -6.90
N SER A 507 -10.96 -16.20 -7.06
CA SER A 507 -9.55 -15.78 -7.17
C SER A 507 -9.32 -15.10 -8.52
N PHE A 508 -8.23 -14.34 -8.65
CA PHE A 508 -7.87 -13.72 -9.93
C PHE A 508 -7.67 -14.77 -11.05
N GLU A 509 -7.13 -15.93 -10.70
CA GLU A 509 -6.91 -17.06 -11.63
C GLU A 509 -8.22 -17.65 -12.19
N GLN A 510 -9.34 -17.44 -11.49
CA GLN A 510 -10.68 -17.85 -11.96
C GLN A 510 -11.33 -16.80 -12.87
N GLY A 511 -10.68 -15.67 -13.05
CA GLY A 511 -11.08 -14.52 -13.86
C GLY A 511 -11.50 -13.30 -13.00
N PRO A 512 -11.27 -12.10 -13.54
CA PRO A 512 -11.69 -10.84 -12.90
C PRO A 512 -13.20 -10.84 -12.61
N ILE A 513 -13.58 -10.34 -11.44
CA ILE A 513 -15.01 -10.31 -11.05
C ILE A 513 -15.87 -9.57 -12.07
N THR A 514 -15.36 -8.50 -12.68
CA THR A 514 -16.07 -7.71 -13.68
C THR A 514 -16.43 -8.48 -14.94
N ASP A 515 -15.72 -9.56 -15.27
CA ASP A 515 -16.07 -10.40 -16.42
C ASP A 515 -17.35 -11.20 -16.16
N PHE A 516 -17.52 -11.70 -14.93
CA PHE A 516 -18.77 -12.34 -14.51
C PHE A 516 -19.94 -11.35 -14.52
N LEU A 517 -19.69 -10.12 -14.00
CA LEU A 517 -20.74 -9.09 -13.95
C LEU A 517 -21.18 -8.63 -15.34
N ARG A 518 -20.30 -8.61 -16.35
CA ARG A 518 -20.63 -8.28 -17.75
C ARG A 518 -21.64 -9.25 -18.36
N GLU A 519 -21.62 -10.49 -17.90
CA GLU A 519 -22.58 -11.52 -18.31
C GLU A 519 -23.85 -11.55 -17.43
N GLY A 520 -23.98 -10.61 -16.47
CA GLY A 520 -25.07 -10.59 -15.49
C GLY A 520 -25.02 -11.76 -14.49
N MET A 521 -23.82 -12.32 -14.28
CA MET A 521 -23.61 -13.52 -13.47
C MET A 521 -22.68 -13.23 -12.27
N LEU A 522 -22.64 -14.17 -11.34
CA LEU A 522 -21.70 -14.23 -10.24
C LEU A 522 -20.89 -15.54 -10.29
N PRO A 523 -19.68 -15.56 -9.74
CA PRO A 523 -18.97 -16.83 -9.44
C PRO A 523 -19.86 -17.74 -8.59
N VAL A 524 -19.72 -19.04 -8.80
CA VAL A 524 -20.60 -20.06 -8.14
C VAL A 524 -20.21 -20.28 -6.67
N ARG A 525 -18.98 -19.98 -6.29
CA ARG A 525 -18.45 -20.29 -4.95
C ARG A 525 -18.80 -19.20 -3.95
N GLY A 526 -19.27 -19.60 -2.75
CA GLY A 526 -19.52 -18.70 -1.62
C GLY A 526 -18.26 -18.26 -0.86
N GLY A 527 -17.06 -18.60 -1.35
CA GLY A 527 -15.78 -18.20 -0.78
C GLY A 527 -14.63 -18.62 -1.68
N THR A 528 -13.47 -17.97 -1.49
CA THR A 528 -12.25 -18.23 -2.27
C THR A 528 -11.01 -17.83 -1.47
N SER A 529 -9.86 -18.38 -1.88
CA SER A 529 -8.54 -17.92 -1.45
C SER A 529 -7.70 -17.58 -2.68
N ASP A 530 -6.82 -16.60 -2.53
CA ASP A 530 -5.88 -16.16 -3.56
C ASP A 530 -4.50 -15.95 -2.92
N ARG A 531 -3.49 -16.63 -3.44
CA ARG A 531 -2.14 -16.60 -2.84
C ARG A 531 -1.45 -15.24 -2.92
N PHE A 532 -1.82 -14.43 -3.92
CA PHE A 532 -1.27 -13.10 -4.13
C PHE A 532 -2.13 -11.99 -3.53
N GLY A 533 -3.28 -12.35 -2.95
CA GLY A 533 -4.21 -11.38 -2.37
C GLY A 533 -5.07 -10.67 -3.41
N PHE A 534 -5.38 -11.30 -4.53
CA PHE A 534 -6.18 -10.72 -5.61
C PHE A 534 -7.61 -11.25 -5.65
N ALA A 535 -8.07 -11.91 -4.58
CA ALA A 535 -9.45 -12.39 -4.48
C ALA A 535 -10.45 -11.25 -4.58
N SER A 536 -11.58 -11.52 -5.21
CA SER A 536 -12.71 -10.60 -5.32
C SER A 536 -14.02 -11.35 -5.11
N ALA A 537 -15.06 -10.63 -4.69
CA ALA A 537 -16.41 -11.16 -4.59
C ALA A 537 -17.42 -10.13 -5.09
N ALA A 538 -18.65 -10.57 -5.34
CA ALA A 538 -19.75 -9.65 -5.55
C ALA A 538 -21.04 -10.18 -4.94
N VAL A 539 -21.90 -9.25 -4.58
CA VAL A 539 -23.24 -9.44 -4.03
C VAL A 539 -24.25 -8.97 -5.05
N GLN A 540 -25.34 -9.69 -5.23
CA GLN A 540 -26.42 -9.37 -6.18
C GLN A 540 -27.70 -8.99 -5.46
N TYR A 541 -28.31 -7.90 -5.94
CA TYR A 541 -29.67 -7.45 -5.59
C TYR A 541 -30.44 -7.15 -6.86
N SER A 542 -31.58 -7.82 -7.05
CA SER A 542 -32.40 -7.66 -8.25
C SER A 542 -33.66 -6.87 -7.92
N PHE A 543 -33.90 -5.83 -8.69
CA PHE A 543 -35.08 -4.97 -8.55
C PHE A 543 -35.98 -5.08 -9.78
N ASP A 544 -37.29 -5.13 -9.55
CA ASP A 544 -38.34 -5.01 -10.59
C ASP A 544 -39.13 -3.71 -10.34
N LEU A 545 -38.59 -2.60 -10.84
CA LEU A 545 -39.03 -1.25 -10.52
C LEU A 545 -40.10 -0.74 -11.50
N ALA A 546 -41.24 -0.31 -10.96
CA ALA A 546 -42.21 0.46 -11.71
C ALA A 546 -41.67 1.85 -12.10
N PRO A 547 -42.29 2.57 -13.05
CA PRO A 547 -41.91 3.94 -13.39
C PRO A 547 -41.83 4.85 -12.16
N GLY A 548 -40.71 5.55 -11.98
CA GLY A 548 -40.52 6.50 -10.88
C GLY A 548 -40.41 5.87 -9.47
N THR A 549 -40.24 4.55 -9.38
CA THR A 549 -39.99 3.88 -8.10
C THR A 549 -38.50 3.56 -7.90
N GLU A 550 -38.13 3.33 -6.65
CA GLU A 550 -36.75 3.04 -6.24
C GLU A 550 -36.67 1.74 -5.42
N GLY A 551 -35.46 1.17 -5.40
CA GLY A 551 -35.07 0.08 -4.51
C GLY A 551 -33.81 0.44 -3.74
N GLU A 552 -33.72 0.00 -2.49
CA GLU A 552 -32.61 0.35 -1.60
C GLU A 552 -31.89 -0.87 -1.05
N VAL A 553 -30.56 -0.74 -0.90
CA VAL A 553 -29.69 -1.71 -0.26
C VAL A 553 -28.84 -0.99 0.78
N VAL A 554 -28.68 -1.58 1.94
CA VAL A 554 -27.85 -1.06 3.02
C VAL A 554 -26.83 -2.09 3.48
N ILE A 555 -25.61 -1.61 3.72
CA ILE A 555 -24.51 -2.40 4.26
C ILE A 555 -23.84 -1.66 5.41
N THR A 556 -23.11 -2.37 6.25
CA THR A 556 -22.24 -1.76 7.26
C THR A 556 -20.92 -2.49 7.38
N VAL A 557 -19.87 -1.74 7.74
CA VAL A 557 -18.52 -2.25 8.01
C VAL A 557 -18.07 -1.68 9.35
N PRO A 558 -17.86 -2.50 10.39
CA PRO A 558 -17.31 -2.03 11.66
C PRO A 558 -15.90 -1.46 11.46
N PHE A 559 -15.62 -0.28 11.99
CA PHE A 559 -14.25 0.25 12.03
C PHE A 559 -13.42 -0.50 13.06
N HIS A 560 -13.99 -0.75 14.24
CA HIS A 560 -13.34 -1.48 15.31
C HIS A 560 -14.00 -2.85 15.50
N PRO A 561 -13.20 -3.92 15.66
CA PRO A 561 -13.76 -5.24 15.93
C PRO A 561 -14.41 -5.24 17.32
N GLY A 562 -15.71 -5.36 17.38
CA GLY A 562 -16.45 -5.60 18.62
C GLY A 562 -16.66 -7.08 18.84
N ASP A 563 -16.82 -7.50 20.11
CA ASP A 563 -17.06 -8.91 20.49
C ASP A 563 -18.40 -9.48 20.02
N SER A 564 -19.27 -8.66 19.44
CA SER A 564 -20.60 -9.08 19.00
C SER A 564 -21.02 -8.47 17.67
N TYR A 565 -20.76 -9.21 16.60
CA TYR A 565 -21.49 -9.05 15.36
C TYR A 565 -22.92 -9.55 15.56
N THR A 566 -23.90 -8.65 15.46
CA THR A 566 -25.32 -9.03 15.45
C THR A 566 -25.75 -9.17 13.99
N PRO A 567 -26.20 -10.37 13.56
CA PRO A 567 -26.77 -10.54 12.23
C PRO A 567 -27.91 -9.56 11.97
N ALA A 568 -28.16 -9.23 10.70
CA ALA A 568 -29.21 -8.31 10.30
C ALA A 568 -30.57 -8.67 10.93
N ALA A 569 -31.11 -7.76 11.71
CA ALA A 569 -32.49 -7.86 12.19
C ALA A 569 -33.46 -7.59 11.01
N PRO A 570 -34.73 -8.07 11.07
CA PRO A 570 -35.69 -7.81 10.02
C PRO A 570 -35.89 -6.33 9.67
N ASP A 571 -35.61 -5.41 10.60
CA ASP A 571 -35.77 -3.95 10.47
C ASP A 571 -34.44 -3.21 10.26
N ALA A 572 -33.39 -3.91 9.80
CA ALA A 572 -32.04 -3.34 9.68
C ALA A 572 -31.97 -2.06 8.81
N ALA A 573 -32.74 -1.99 7.72
CA ALA A 573 -32.79 -0.80 6.87
C ALA A 573 -33.36 0.42 7.62
N SER A 574 -34.45 0.24 8.38
CA SER A 574 -35.04 1.31 9.20
C SER A 574 -34.04 1.80 10.26
N ALA A 575 -33.30 0.88 10.90
CA ALA A 575 -32.28 1.21 11.88
C ALA A 575 -31.14 2.04 11.26
N VAL A 576 -30.77 1.80 9.99
CA VAL A 576 -29.75 2.61 9.30
C VAL A 576 -30.23 4.03 9.06
N HIS A 577 -31.50 4.23 8.68
CA HIS A 577 -32.06 5.57 8.55
C HIS A 577 -32.11 6.33 9.89
N GLU A 578 -32.43 5.65 10.99
CA GLU A 578 -32.32 6.25 12.32
C GLU A 578 -30.87 6.69 12.66
N ARG A 579 -29.88 5.85 12.33
CA ARG A 579 -28.45 6.19 12.47
C ARG A 579 -28.04 7.37 11.60
N LEU A 580 -28.57 7.46 10.38
CA LEU A 580 -28.33 8.60 9.49
C LEU A 580 -28.88 9.89 10.08
N GLU A 581 -30.12 9.86 10.60
CA GLU A 581 -30.73 11.02 11.27
C GLU A 581 -29.98 11.40 12.57
N GLU A 582 -29.51 10.42 13.31
CA GLU A 582 -28.64 10.67 14.48
C GLU A 582 -27.34 11.35 14.05
N THR A 583 -26.68 10.86 13.01
CA THR A 583 -25.45 11.45 12.47
C THR A 583 -25.67 12.91 12.03
N ARG A 584 -26.77 13.20 11.33
CA ARG A 584 -27.18 14.57 10.98
C ARG A 584 -27.31 15.46 12.21
N ARG A 585 -28.01 14.99 13.24
CA ARG A 585 -28.22 15.76 14.49
C ARG A 585 -26.91 16.01 15.22
N LEU A 586 -26.03 14.99 15.31
CA LEU A 586 -24.74 15.11 15.96
C LEU A 586 -23.85 16.16 15.26
N TRP A 587 -23.72 16.08 13.93
CA TRP A 587 -22.92 17.04 13.18
C TRP A 587 -23.52 18.44 13.17
N LYS A 588 -24.85 18.60 13.05
CA LYS A 588 -25.49 19.89 13.21
C LYS A 588 -25.20 20.53 14.58
N LYS A 589 -25.35 19.76 15.65
CA LYS A 589 -25.03 20.21 17.01
C LYS A 589 -23.54 20.57 17.15
N ARG A 590 -22.65 19.76 16.56
CA ARG A 590 -21.19 19.94 16.62
C ARG A 590 -20.72 21.22 15.93
N LEU A 591 -21.44 21.64 14.88
CA LEU A 591 -21.11 22.82 14.08
C LEU A 591 -22.00 24.04 14.40
N ALA A 592 -22.91 23.94 15.37
CA ALA A 592 -23.91 24.97 15.66
C ALA A 592 -23.37 26.20 16.37
N HIS A 593 -22.18 26.15 16.99
CA HIS A 593 -21.61 27.29 17.68
C HIS A 593 -20.94 28.33 16.77
N VAL A 594 -20.95 28.05 15.45
CA VAL A 594 -20.55 29.02 14.44
C VAL A 594 -21.74 29.32 13.53
N ASP A 595 -22.13 30.55 13.47
CA ASP A 595 -23.17 31.05 12.56
C ASP A 595 -22.65 32.23 11.74
N PHE A 596 -23.16 32.35 10.51
CA PHE A 596 -22.74 33.37 9.56
C PHE A 596 -23.94 34.10 9.02
N GLU A 597 -23.99 35.43 9.26
CA GLU A 597 -24.90 36.33 8.57
C GLU A 597 -24.18 36.89 7.33
N LEU A 598 -24.56 36.40 6.15
CA LEU A 598 -23.91 36.76 4.89
C LEU A 598 -24.93 37.41 3.92
N PRO A 599 -24.48 38.29 3.02
CA PRO A 599 -25.31 38.79 1.93
C PRO A 599 -25.86 37.63 1.08
N LEU A 600 -26.94 37.89 0.36
CA LEU A 600 -27.55 36.93 -0.58
C LEU A 600 -26.52 36.36 -1.53
N GLY A 601 -26.46 35.03 -1.61
CA GLY A 601 -25.46 34.30 -2.39
C GLY A 601 -24.19 33.90 -1.62
N GLY A 602 -24.02 34.33 -0.35
CA GLY A 602 -22.88 33.95 0.50
C GLY A 602 -23.01 32.59 1.17
N GLU A 603 -24.15 31.91 1.11
CA GLU A 603 -24.45 30.64 1.79
C GLU A 603 -23.47 29.53 1.43
N ARG A 604 -23.01 29.50 0.17
CA ARG A 604 -22.00 28.52 -0.27
C ARG A 604 -20.69 28.69 0.48
N MET A 605 -20.26 29.91 0.77
CA MET A 605 -19.04 30.18 1.53
C MET A 605 -19.19 29.68 2.99
N ALA A 606 -20.32 30.00 3.63
CA ALA A 606 -20.61 29.52 4.98
C ALA A 606 -20.62 27.97 5.07
N ARG A 607 -21.28 27.32 4.10
CA ARG A 607 -21.28 25.86 4.02
C ARG A 607 -19.89 25.28 3.80
N THR A 608 -19.06 25.90 2.96
CA THR A 608 -17.67 25.48 2.74
C THR A 608 -16.86 25.56 4.02
N ILE A 609 -16.98 26.63 4.80
CA ILE A 609 -16.30 26.77 6.09
C ILE A 609 -16.78 25.69 7.06
N LYS A 610 -18.10 25.50 7.20
CA LYS A 610 -18.66 24.45 8.08
C LYS A 610 -18.21 23.04 7.68
N SER A 611 -18.19 22.72 6.36
CA SER A 611 -17.69 21.41 5.91
C SER A 611 -16.20 21.25 6.16
N THR A 612 -15.38 22.28 5.98
CA THR A 612 -13.95 22.24 6.30
C THR A 612 -13.72 21.94 7.78
N LEU A 613 -14.47 22.61 8.69
CA LEU A 613 -14.41 22.30 10.11
C LEU A 613 -14.80 20.84 10.41
N ALA A 614 -15.86 20.32 9.77
CA ALA A 614 -16.24 18.94 9.93
C ALA A 614 -15.11 17.98 9.51
N TYR A 615 -14.46 18.23 8.37
CA TYR A 615 -13.37 17.38 7.88
C TYR A 615 -12.08 17.49 8.69
N ILE A 616 -11.78 18.63 9.29
CA ILE A 616 -10.72 18.74 10.30
C ILE A 616 -11.00 17.79 11.46
N LEU A 617 -12.25 17.75 11.94
CA LEU A 617 -12.65 16.90 13.07
C LEU A 617 -12.68 15.41 12.69
N VAL A 618 -13.10 15.05 11.48
CA VAL A 618 -13.09 13.68 10.96
C VAL A 618 -11.66 13.14 10.76
N ASN A 619 -10.71 14.01 10.39
CA ASN A 619 -9.31 13.63 10.19
C ASN A 619 -8.51 13.56 11.50
N ARG A 620 -9.08 13.94 12.65
CA ARG A 620 -8.42 13.76 13.95
C ARG A 620 -8.31 12.28 14.31
N ASP A 621 -7.23 11.92 14.97
CA ASP A 621 -7.05 10.65 15.65
C ASP A 621 -6.93 10.92 17.16
N GLY A 622 -8.01 10.86 17.89
CA GLY A 622 -8.10 11.33 19.27
C GLY A 622 -7.66 12.80 19.38
N PRO A 623 -6.60 13.11 20.14
CA PRO A 623 -6.08 14.48 20.28
C PRO A 623 -5.24 14.92 19.06
N ARG A 624 -4.84 14.02 18.16
CA ARG A 624 -3.92 14.28 17.07
C ARG A 624 -4.60 15.02 15.93
N LEU A 625 -4.22 16.26 15.67
CA LEU A 625 -4.62 16.98 14.46
C LEU A 625 -3.73 16.53 13.29
N GLN A 626 -4.36 16.10 12.21
CA GLN A 626 -3.70 15.61 11.01
C GLN A 626 -4.21 16.37 9.79
N PRO A 627 -3.35 16.70 8.79
CA PRO A 627 -3.78 17.44 7.60
C PRO A 627 -4.72 16.65 6.70
N GLY A 628 -4.73 15.33 6.79
CA GLY A 628 -5.60 14.47 5.98
C GLY A 628 -5.48 12.99 6.33
N PRO A 629 -6.25 12.15 5.65
CA PRO A 629 -6.20 10.70 5.82
C PRO A 629 -5.02 10.07 5.06
N ARG A 630 -4.84 8.77 5.21
CA ARG A 630 -3.94 7.90 4.44
C ARG A 630 -2.48 8.36 4.57
N ASN A 631 -1.90 8.89 3.50
CA ASN A 631 -0.53 9.38 3.45
C ASN A 631 -0.29 10.57 4.37
N TYR A 632 -1.33 11.31 4.70
CA TYR A 632 -1.30 12.47 5.61
C TYR A 632 -1.83 12.15 7.01
N ALA A 633 -2.03 10.87 7.35
CA ALA A 633 -2.37 10.42 8.71
C ALA A 633 -1.15 10.48 9.64
N ARG A 634 -0.64 11.71 9.84
CA ARG A 634 0.53 12.07 10.62
C ARG A 634 0.36 13.47 11.17
N SER A 635 0.81 13.74 12.39
CA SER A 635 0.67 15.07 13.02
C SER A 635 1.94 15.87 12.84
N TRP A 636 1.91 16.86 11.93
CA TRP A 636 2.94 17.91 11.86
C TRP A 636 2.58 19.05 12.81
N ILE A 637 3.58 19.55 13.56
CA ILE A 637 3.33 20.71 14.45
C ILE A 637 2.89 21.96 13.67
N ARG A 638 3.40 22.15 12.46
CA ARG A 638 3.02 23.23 11.55
C ARG A 638 1.54 23.17 11.20
N ASP A 639 1.07 22.04 10.70
CA ASP A 639 -0.33 21.83 10.33
C ASP A 639 -1.23 21.91 11.55
N GLY A 640 -0.82 21.26 12.66
CA GLY A 640 -1.57 21.30 13.91
C GLY A 640 -1.69 22.68 14.52
N ALA A 641 -0.64 23.51 14.49
CA ALA A 641 -0.67 24.87 15.00
C ALA A 641 -1.58 25.78 14.16
N LEU A 642 -1.48 25.71 12.83
CA LEU A 642 -2.32 26.51 11.92
C LEU A 642 -3.79 26.06 11.96
N THR A 643 -4.04 24.76 11.99
CA THR A 643 -5.38 24.18 12.15
C THR A 643 -5.98 24.55 13.51
N SER A 644 -5.17 24.51 14.58
CA SER A 644 -5.59 24.96 15.91
C SER A 644 -6.01 26.44 15.90
N ALA A 645 -5.26 27.30 15.23
CA ALA A 645 -5.64 28.71 15.12
C ALA A 645 -6.98 28.90 14.40
N ALA A 646 -7.22 28.14 13.31
CA ALA A 646 -8.50 28.15 12.60
C ALA A 646 -9.65 27.63 13.48
N LEU A 647 -9.44 26.54 14.21
CA LEU A 647 -10.42 25.99 15.15
C LEU A 647 -10.76 26.99 16.27
N LEU A 648 -9.75 27.64 16.84
CA LEU A 648 -9.95 28.70 17.89
C LEU A 648 -10.77 29.87 17.37
N GLN A 649 -10.51 30.34 16.15
CA GLN A 649 -11.30 31.41 15.51
C GLN A 649 -12.77 31.02 15.34
N MET A 650 -13.03 29.72 15.17
CA MET A 650 -14.38 29.18 15.03
C MET A 650 -14.99 28.68 16.36
N GLY A 651 -14.40 29.03 17.49
CA GLY A 651 -14.93 28.72 18.82
C GLY A 651 -14.62 27.33 19.37
N PHE A 652 -13.80 26.53 18.66
CA PHE A 652 -13.33 25.24 19.13
C PHE A 652 -12.08 25.43 19.98
N THR A 653 -12.20 25.32 21.31
CA THR A 653 -11.08 25.56 22.24
C THR A 653 -10.48 24.27 22.80
N ARG A 654 -11.29 23.22 22.85
CA ARG A 654 -10.89 21.91 23.41
C ARG A 654 -9.85 21.21 22.54
N GLU A 655 -10.12 21.06 21.25
CA GLU A 655 -9.30 20.28 20.33
C GLU A 655 -7.87 20.85 20.15
N PRO A 656 -7.67 22.16 20.00
CA PRO A 656 -6.34 22.78 20.02
C PRO A 656 -5.56 22.51 21.30
N ARG A 657 -6.26 22.59 22.46
CA ARG A 657 -5.64 22.30 23.76
C ARG A 657 -5.21 20.84 23.87
N GLU A 658 -6.11 19.90 23.59
CA GLU A 658 -5.83 18.45 23.58
C GLU A 658 -4.64 18.12 22.66
N PHE A 659 -4.57 18.76 21.49
CA PHE A 659 -3.46 18.57 20.54
C PHE A 659 -2.12 19.01 21.12
N LEU A 660 -2.01 20.21 21.70
CA LEU A 660 -0.73 20.67 22.24
C LEU A 660 -0.34 19.95 23.54
N GLU A 661 -1.29 19.60 24.40
CA GLU A 661 -1.05 18.76 25.58
C GLU A 661 -0.50 17.38 25.18
N TRP A 662 -1.04 16.80 24.12
CA TRP A 662 -0.54 15.53 23.55
C TRP A 662 0.82 15.69 22.86
N TYR A 663 1.07 16.81 22.14
CA TYR A 663 2.31 17.00 21.38
C TYR A 663 3.51 17.37 22.26
N ALA A 664 3.29 18.13 23.31
CA ALA A 664 4.33 18.71 24.17
C ALA A 664 5.31 17.67 24.78
N PRO A 665 4.89 16.45 25.22
CA PRO A 665 5.81 15.43 25.72
C PRO A 665 6.88 14.96 24.74
N TYR A 666 6.67 15.12 23.42
CA TYR A 666 7.61 14.72 22.38
C TYR A 666 8.76 15.72 22.15
N GLN A 667 8.77 16.86 22.86
CA GLN A 667 9.90 17.79 22.84
C GLN A 667 11.18 17.07 23.27
N LEU A 668 12.24 17.13 22.46
CA LEU A 668 13.51 16.48 22.73
C LEU A 668 14.25 17.13 23.92
N PRO A 669 15.20 16.42 24.56
CA PRO A 669 15.91 16.92 25.74
C PRO A 669 16.62 18.25 25.55
N ASP A 670 17.14 18.53 24.35
CA ASP A 670 17.82 19.77 23.96
C ASP A 670 16.86 20.94 23.67
N GLY A 671 15.56 20.73 23.77
CA GLY A 671 14.53 21.72 23.54
C GLY A 671 13.97 21.73 22.12
N LYS A 672 14.47 20.91 21.21
CA LYS A 672 13.94 20.77 19.85
C LYS A 672 12.50 20.23 19.90
N VAL A 673 11.59 20.88 19.21
CA VAL A 673 10.26 20.35 18.91
C VAL A 673 10.37 19.55 17.62
N PRO A 674 9.96 18.26 17.58
CA PRO A 674 9.99 17.49 16.35
C PRO A 674 9.08 18.12 15.29
N CYS A 675 9.40 17.93 14.00
CA CYS A 675 8.58 18.45 12.92
C CYS A 675 7.21 17.77 12.88
N CYS A 676 7.19 16.50 13.21
CA CYS A 676 6.00 15.67 13.17
C CYS A 676 6.11 14.48 14.12
N VAL A 677 4.95 13.96 14.50
CA VAL A 677 4.80 12.80 15.35
C VAL A 677 3.77 11.88 14.71
N ASP A 678 4.11 10.63 14.58
CA ASP A 678 3.18 9.55 14.22
C ASP A 678 3.31 8.38 15.21
N ARG A 679 2.77 7.24 14.88
CA ARG A 679 2.82 6.05 15.76
C ARG A 679 4.21 5.44 15.87
N ARG A 680 5.16 5.84 15.00
CA ARG A 680 6.58 5.46 15.09
C ARG A 680 7.37 6.36 16.06
N GLY A 681 6.72 7.37 16.62
CA GLY A 681 7.34 8.36 17.49
C GLY A 681 7.64 9.70 16.80
N PRO A 682 8.43 10.57 17.46
CA PRO A 682 8.80 11.87 16.94
C PRO A 682 9.86 11.76 15.83
N ASP A 683 9.66 12.47 14.74
CA ASP A 683 10.65 12.56 13.66
C ASP A 683 11.74 13.58 14.02
N PRO A 684 13.02 13.17 14.10
CA PRO A 684 14.13 14.05 14.48
C PRO A 684 14.65 14.93 13.34
N VAL A 685 14.03 14.87 12.16
CA VAL A 685 14.47 15.66 10.99
C VAL A 685 14.52 17.15 11.31
N SER A 686 15.47 17.86 10.69
CA SER A 686 15.69 19.28 10.97
C SER A 686 14.77 20.15 10.13
N GLU A 687 13.59 20.45 10.66
CA GLU A 687 12.72 21.58 10.27
C GLU A 687 12.74 22.59 11.43
N HIS A 688 13.25 23.79 11.20
CA HIS A 688 13.51 24.74 12.30
C HIS A 688 12.30 25.63 12.64
N ASP A 689 11.25 25.61 11.84
CA ASP A 689 9.98 26.27 12.11
C ASP A 689 9.22 25.65 13.29
N SER A 690 9.45 24.36 13.57
CA SER A 690 8.69 23.56 14.53
C SER A 690 8.64 24.15 15.92
N ASN A 691 9.76 24.70 16.41
CA ASN A 691 9.83 25.33 17.72
C ASN A 691 8.96 26.59 17.79
N GLY A 692 9.01 27.45 16.74
CA GLY A 692 8.18 28.64 16.63
C GLY A 692 6.70 28.31 16.50
N GLN A 693 6.35 27.27 15.74
CA GLN A 693 4.97 26.78 15.59
C GLN A 693 4.38 26.30 16.92
N PHE A 694 5.15 25.60 17.73
CA PHE A 694 4.71 25.17 19.06
C PHE A 694 4.42 26.36 19.98
N VAL A 695 5.34 27.34 20.06
CA VAL A 695 5.18 28.56 20.85
C VAL A 695 3.98 29.37 20.38
N TYR A 696 3.82 29.48 19.05
CA TYR A 696 2.65 30.15 18.45
C TYR A 696 1.33 29.45 18.85
N GLY A 697 1.25 28.13 18.80
CA GLY A 697 0.05 27.40 19.21
C GLY A 697 -0.32 27.63 20.67
N VAL A 698 0.67 27.60 21.58
CA VAL A 698 0.45 27.91 23.00
C VAL A 698 -0.07 29.37 23.18
N ALA A 699 0.52 30.34 22.47
CA ALA A 699 0.10 31.74 22.53
C ALA A 699 -1.32 31.94 21.97
N GLU A 700 -1.69 31.26 20.86
CA GLU A 700 -3.04 31.36 20.30
C GLU A 700 -4.10 30.80 21.28
N ILE A 701 -3.86 29.63 21.88
CA ILE A 701 -4.79 29.11 22.88
C ILE A 701 -5.01 30.13 24.00
N TYR A 702 -3.94 30.73 24.53
CA TYR A 702 -4.09 31.77 25.56
C TYR A 702 -4.86 33.00 25.07
N ARG A 703 -4.62 33.46 23.85
CA ARG A 703 -5.33 34.64 23.29
C ARG A 703 -6.83 34.42 23.25
N TYR A 704 -7.30 33.23 22.92
CA TYR A 704 -8.72 32.89 22.81
C TYR A 704 -9.34 32.49 24.16
N THR A 705 -8.61 31.70 24.99
CA THR A 705 -9.17 31.12 26.23
C THR A 705 -8.88 31.95 27.49
N ARG A 706 -7.78 32.73 27.52
CA ARG A 706 -7.22 33.36 28.71
C ARG A 706 -6.87 32.39 29.83
N ASP A 707 -6.66 31.10 29.50
CA ASP A 707 -6.30 30.08 30.46
C ASP A 707 -4.83 30.18 30.86
N ILE A 708 -4.58 30.86 32.02
CA ILE A 708 -3.22 30.99 32.56
C ILE A 708 -2.69 29.65 33.12
N GLY A 709 -3.57 28.77 33.55
CA GLY A 709 -3.19 27.40 34.00
C GLY A 709 -2.51 26.61 32.90
N PHE A 710 -3.11 26.56 31.71
CA PHE A 710 -2.53 25.95 30.54
C PHE A 710 -1.17 26.57 30.16
N VAL A 711 -1.06 27.91 30.17
CA VAL A 711 0.22 28.57 29.89
C VAL A 711 1.28 28.17 30.92
N THR A 712 0.92 28.15 32.19
CA THR A 712 1.86 27.76 33.26
C THR A 712 2.38 26.35 33.10
N GLU A 713 1.52 25.44 32.70
CA GLU A 713 1.89 24.04 32.39
C GLU A 713 2.85 23.93 31.20
N MET A 714 2.57 24.66 30.12
CA MET A 714 3.38 24.64 28.89
C MET A 714 4.68 25.46 29.00
N TRP A 715 4.77 26.38 29.96
CA TRP A 715 5.85 27.36 30.07
C TRP A 715 7.26 26.76 30.08
N PRO A 716 7.55 25.68 30.83
CA PRO A 716 8.90 25.09 30.83
C PRO A 716 9.30 24.61 29.43
N ARG A 717 8.36 24.14 28.60
CA ARG A 717 8.60 23.68 27.25
C ARG A 717 8.77 24.82 26.26
N VAL A 718 8.00 25.91 26.45
CA VAL A 718 8.15 27.16 25.69
C VAL A 718 9.55 27.74 25.89
N VAL A 719 10.03 27.79 27.13
CA VAL A 719 11.39 28.29 27.45
C VAL A 719 12.45 27.45 26.74
N LYS A 720 12.38 26.11 26.83
CA LYS A 720 13.32 25.22 26.13
C LYS A 720 13.27 25.36 24.61
N ALA A 721 12.08 25.56 24.04
CA ALA A 721 11.93 25.77 22.61
C ALA A 721 12.62 27.04 22.12
N ILE A 722 12.49 28.14 22.90
CA ILE A 722 13.13 29.43 22.61
C ILE A 722 14.66 29.33 22.81
N GLU A 723 15.12 28.67 23.87
CA GLU A 723 16.56 28.43 24.09
C GLU A 723 17.20 27.63 22.93
N TYR A 724 16.49 26.65 22.42
CA TYR A 724 16.93 25.88 21.26
C TYR A 724 17.09 26.78 20.02
N LEU A 725 16.08 27.60 19.70
CA LEU A 725 16.13 28.57 18.58
C LEU A 725 17.30 29.56 18.74
N ASP A 726 17.50 30.10 19.96
CA ASP A 726 18.62 31.02 20.24
C ASP A 726 19.98 30.29 20.04
N ASN A 727 20.09 29.04 20.45
CA ASN A 727 21.28 28.24 20.23
C ASN A 727 21.52 27.96 18.74
N LEU A 728 20.49 27.74 17.94
CA LEU A 728 20.61 27.62 16.49
C LEU A 728 21.11 28.93 15.88
N ARG A 729 20.53 30.08 16.24
CA ARG A 729 20.90 31.37 15.74
C ARG A 729 22.36 31.74 16.12
N LYS A 730 22.82 31.40 17.33
CA LYS A 730 24.19 31.59 17.78
C LYS A 730 25.22 30.91 16.87
N ARG A 731 24.87 29.81 16.22
CA ARG A 731 25.76 29.14 15.25
C ARG A 731 26.04 30.01 14.02
N ARG A 732 25.23 31.04 13.74
CA ARG A 732 25.34 31.95 12.61
C ARG A 732 25.70 33.37 13.01
N THR A 733 25.93 33.66 14.31
CA THR A 733 26.37 34.98 14.81
C THR A 733 27.86 35.02 15.13
N THR A 734 28.65 34.13 14.61
CA THR A 734 30.10 34.04 14.79
C THR A 734 30.85 34.97 13.81
N ASP A 735 32.10 35.32 14.10
CA ASP A 735 32.92 36.16 13.22
C ASP A 735 33.11 35.58 11.81
N ALA A 736 33.05 34.23 11.67
CA ALA A 736 33.10 33.58 10.37
C ALA A 736 31.93 33.97 9.45
N TYR A 737 30.77 34.33 10.02
CA TYR A 737 29.59 34.78 9.27
C TYR A 737 29.58 36.29 9.03
N ARG A 738 30.51 37.06 9.62
CA ARG A 738 30.73 38.51 9.31
C ARG A 738 31.52 38.73 8.04
N ALA A 739 32.17 37.68 7.52
CA ALA A 739 32.89 37.73 6.24
C ALA A 739 31.94 38.04 5.07
N PRO A 740 32.35 38.84 4.06
CA PRO A 740 31.48 39.27 2.97
C PRO A 740 30.72 38.11 2.27
N ALA A 741 31.36 36.96 2.07
CA ALA A 741 30.77 35.79 1.41
C ALA A 741 29.65 35.09 2.24
N LYS A 742 29.59 35.34 3.55
CA LYS A 742 28.62 34.72 4.46
C LYS A 742 27.73 35.72 5.18
N LEU A 743 27.90 37.01 4.93
CA LEU A 743 27.20 38.08 5.65
C LEU A 743 25.68 38.00 5.49
N ALA A 744 25.21 37.52 4.34
CA ALA A 744 23.78 37.31 4.07
C ALA A 744 23.13 36.29 5.02
N PHE A 745 23.92 35.42 5.62
CA PHE A 745 23.44 34.37 6.54
C PHE A 745 23.67 34.75 8.02
N PHE A 746 24.26 35.90 8.30
CA PHE A 746 24.53 36.33 9.68
C PHE A 746 23.25 36.54 10.47
N GLY A 747 23.08 35.76 11.54
CA GLY A 747 21.93 35.86 12.43
C GLY A 747 20.68 35.09 11.96
N LEU A 748 20.70 34.49 10.80
CA LEU A 748 19.64 33.56 10.36
C LEU A 748 19.76 32.20 11.07
N LEU A 749 18.70 31.41 11.03
CA LEU A 749 18.78 30.00 11.44
C LEU A 749 19.67 29.20 10.47
N PRO A 750 20.28 28.10 10.90
CA PRO A 750 21.00 27.19 10.00
C PRO A 750 20.13 26.62 8.89
N GLU A 751 20.79 26.04 7.91
CA GLU A 751 20.13 25.28 6.86
C GLU A 751 19.31 24.14 7.45
N SER A 752 18.09 23.96 6.94
CA SER A 752 17.14 22.89 7.30
C SER A 752 16.65 22.15 6.05
N ILE A 753 15.89 21.09 6.25
CA ILE A 753 15.24 20.39 5.13
C ILE A 753 14.13 21.23 4.52
N SER A 754 13.72 22.32 5.16
CA SER A 754 12.57 23.13 4.78
C SER A 754 11.22 22.40 5.02
N HIS A 755 10.17 23.15 5.23
CA HIS A 755 8.83 22.62 5.46
C HIS A 755 8.27 21.79 4.28
N GLU A 756 8.79 21.95 3.08
CA GLU A 756 8.40 21.15 1.89
C GLU A 756 9.15 19.82 1.81
N GLY A 757 10.22 19.62 2.58
CA GLY A 757 10.92 18.34 2.72
C GLY A 757 11.59 17.78 1.46
N TYR A 758 11.62 18.53 0.36
CA TYR A 758 12.03 18.00 -0.95
C TYR A 758 13.41 18.45 -1.41
N ALA A 759 14.11 19.27 -0.64
CA ALA A 759 15.46 19.67 -1.00
C ALA A 759 16.40 18.48 -0.77
N SER A 760 17.08 18.02 -1.82
CA SER A 760 18.14 17.02 -1.73
C SER A 760 19.33 17.49 -0.87
N ARG A 761 19.35 18.77 -0.53
CA ARG A 761 20.34 19.41 0.37
C ARG A 761 19.59 20.39 1.28
N PRO A 762 19.98 20.49 2.58
CA PRO A 762 19.48 21.50 3.47
C PRO A 762 19.68 22.93 2.90
N VAL A 763 18.70 23.79 3.07
CA VAL A 763 18.70 25.17 2.59
C VAL A 763 18.31 26.14 3.71
N HIS A 764 18.68 27.43 3.60
CA HIS A 764 18.13 28.47 4.43
C HIS A 764 16.68 28.75 4.04
N SER A 765 15.78 28.70 5.00
CA SER A 765 14.36 28.95 4.82
C SER A 765 13.93 30.19 5.60
N TYR A 766 13.45 31.22 4.91
CA TYR A 766 12.85 32.38 5.59
C TYR A 766 11.57 32.02 6.35
N TRP A 767 10.90 30.95 5.99
CA TRP A 767 9.79 30.41 6.75
C TRP A 767 10.20 30.04 8.17
N ASP A 768 11.33 29.36 8.33
CA ASP A 768 11.89 29.00 9.63
C ASP A 768 12.21 30.26 10.45
N ASP A 769 12.87 31.23 9.83
CA ASP A 769 13.23 32.50 10.49
C ASP A 769 11.99 33.33 10.89
N PHE A 770 10.93 33.36 10.08
CA PHE A 770 9.69 34.08 10.42
C PHE A 770 8.98 33.46 11.62
N PHE A 771 8.92 32.13 11.74
CA PHE A 771 8.34 31.49 12.91
C PHE A 771 9.23 31.59 14.15
N ALA A 772 10.54 31.65 13.99
CA ALA A 772 11.47 31.93 15.11
C ALA A 772 11.40 33.35 15.61
N LEU A 773 11.04 34.31 14.74
CA LEU A 773 10.92 35.75 15.08
C LEU A 773 9.57 36.06 15.70
N ARG A 774 8.49 35.45 15.32
CA ARG A 774 7.12 35.68 15.78
C ARG A 774 6.91 35.26 17.23
#